data_bb7e062f106d9a7c14fe72357c8bb3eb
#
_entry.id   bb7e062f106d9a7c14fe72357c8bb3eb
#
_cell.length_a   1.000
_cell.length_b   1.000
_cell.length_c   1.000
_cell.angle_alpha   90.00
_cell.angle_beta   90.00
_cell.angle_gamma   90.00
#
_symmetry.space_group_name_H-M   'P 1'
#
loop_
_entity.id
_entity.type
_entity.pdbx_description
1 polymer ?
#
loop_
_entity_poly.entity_id
_entity_poly.type
_entity_poly.pdbx_seq_one_letter_code
_entity_poly.pdbx_strand_id
1 'polypeptide(L)'
;MQDSSDMAVPVPQKSPSNGLPDDESEAATALVTTVPDWNLLEPQFRQFLPQADLSLIRRAYEFAARAHAGRWRRSGEPYITHPLAVAEILAKLQLDQETVAAALLHDVLEDTEVTLEELRVVFGERVARLVDGVTKLGQIRWASESEPTEREKARQAESLRKMLLAMAEDVRVVLIKLADRLHNMRTLEHLARSKQARIARETMDIYAPLANRLGIGQFKAELEDLALKYLEPQTYESIEQALHRRGHRREQYLQQIVVLVKRALEEAGISAEVTGREKHITSIVRKMRQKNRSFDEIYDVLGIRVIVDEKKDCYGALGVIHSMWHPIPGEFDDYIATPKDNLYQSIHTAVIGPQGIPLEVQIRTHEMHQLAEYGIAAHWRYKEGARPDPTVEAKIAWFRQLLEWRDEIVDAQEFVESIKTDIFPEMIYVFTPKGDIIELPAGATPVDFAYRIHTEVGHQCVGAKVNGQIVSLNYKLQSGQVVQIMTSKARVGPSRDWLIPSNGYVTTASAREKIRQWFRRQQREENIAQGRHLLEQELRRLGVDLRPEDVLKLFPRYQKLEDFLAAIGYGAVNLQQVAARIAEHEDRRALSGPVSSPSPAPSLRVTGIGDLYTRLASCCKPVFGDTIVGYVTRGRGVTVHRADCHNILHASEPERIIQVAWGETPQRYPVTIRIEGWDRVGLLRDVTTLVADEGVNALSVMTNVHSDRTVTILMTLEVANVQQLSRVLQKIESVRDVYDVRRETAATPQPGLANGP
;
A
#
# COMPACT_ATOMS: atom_id res chain seq x y z
N MET A 1 -57.37 28.54 4.55
CA MET A 1 -58.47 27.70 4.99
C MET A 1 -57.89 26.31 5.05
N GLN A 2 -57.49 25.92 6.22
CA GLN A 2 -58.06 24.92 7.10
C GLN A 2 -57.79 23.50 6.57
N ASP A 3 -57.36 22.50 7.27
CA ASP A 3 -57.06 22.36 8.69
C ASP A 3 -56.29 21.04 8.88
N SER A 4 -55.52 21.00 9.89
CA SER A 4 -54.88 19.88 10.54
C SER A 4 -55.82 18.73 10.85
N SER A 5 -55.30 17.49 10.94
CA SER A 5 -55.50 16.68 12.13
C SER A 5 -54.69 15.37 12.13
N ASP A 6 -54.01 15.16 13.23
CA ASP A 6 -53.49 13.90 13.78
C ASP A 6 -54.41 12.68 13.60
N MET A 7 -53.80 11.53 13.26
CA MET A 7 -54.33 10.22 13.71
C MET A 7 -53.20 9.28 14.04
N ALA A 8 -53.06 9.02 15.33
CA ALA A 8 -52.32 7.92 15.90
C ALA A 8 -53.00 6.57 15.57
N VAL A 9 -52.19 5.57 15.18
CA VAL A 9 -52.66 4.20 14.99
C VAL A 9 -52.27 3.38 16.23
N PRO A 10 -53.17 2.58 16.79
CA PRO A 10 -52.96 1.87 18.05
C PRO A 10 -52.22 0.54 17.91
N VAL A 11 -51.48 0.20 18.96
CA VAL A 11 -50.77 -1.08 19.20
C VAL A 11 -51.78 -2.17 19.44
N PRO A 12 -51.69 -3.38 18.85
CA PRO A 12 -52.52 -4.50 19.21
C PRO A 12 -51.94 -5.28 20.41
N GLN A 13 -52.76 -5.47 21.43
CA GLN A 13 -52.53 -6.32 22.58
C GLN A 13 -52.62 -7.80 22.18
N LYS A 14 -51.70 -8.62 22.69
CA LYS A 14 -51.74 -10.09 22.63
C LYS A 14 -52.74 -10.65 23.60
N SER A 15 -53.55 -11.61 23.13
CA SER A 15 -54.27 -12.58 23.95
C SER A 15 -53.65 -13.98 23.81
N PRO A 16 -53.69 -14.87 24.81
CA PRO A 16 -52.95 -16.12 24.84
C PRO A 16 -53.72 -17.28 24.25
N SER A 17 -53.06 -18.17 23.50
CA SER A 17 -53.59 -19.51 23.22
C SER A 17 -52.50 -20.56 23.40
N ASN A 18 -52.83 -21.57 24.21
CA ASN A 18 -52.08 -22.77 24.53
C ASN A 18 -51.78 -23.66 23.31
N GLY A 19 -50.63 -24.35 23.37
CA GLY A 19 -50.34 -25.49 22.51
C GLY A 19 -48.89 -25.92 22.62
N LEU A 20 -48.64 -26.90 23.40
CA LEU A 20 -47.59 -27.94 23.55
C LEU A 20 -46.30 -27.91 22.66
N PRO A 21 -45.18 -28.48 23.13
CA PRO A 21 -43.83 -28.13 22.75
C PRO A 21 -43.30 -29.01 21.60
N ASP A 22 -42.64 -28.43 20.65
CA ASP A 22 -41.65 -29.11 19.82
C ASP A 22 -40.26 -28.68 20.27
N ASP A 23 -39.65 -29.59 21.01
CA ASP A 23 -38.27 -29.62 21.44
C ASP A 23 -37.42 -29.94 20.21
N GLU A 24 -36.43 -29.13 19.88
CA GLU A 24 -35.22 -29.35 19.09
C GLU A 24 -34.80 -28.20 18.14
N SER A 25 -34.91 -26.91 18.55
CA SER A 25 -34.19 -25.85 17.78
C SER A 25 -33.79 -24.61 18.58
N GLU A 26 -33.72 -24.66 19.88
CA GLU A 26 -33.28 -23.51 20.71
C GLU A 26 -31.84 -23.60 21.25
N ALA A 27 -30.95 -24.30 20.55
CA ALA A 27 -29.53 -24.39 20.97
C ALA A 27 -28.57 -23.49 20.20
N ALA A 28 -29.05 -22.49 19.47
CA ALA A 28 -28.17 -21.57 18.77
C ALA A 28 -28.73 -20.16 18.78
N THR A 29 -28.50 -19.42 19.84
CA THR A 29 -28.27 -17.97 19.93
C THR A 29 -28.64 -17.44 21.31
N ALA A 30 -28.03 -17.96 22.35
CA ALA A 30 -27.97 -17.25 23.62
C ALA A 30 -26.98 -16.09 23.39
N LEU A 31 -27.49 -14.90 23.14
CA LEU A 31 -26.72 -13.65 23.18
C LEU A 31 -25.97 -13.62 24.51
N VAL A 32 -24.64 -13.63 24.48
CA VAL A 32 -23.79 -13.48 25.66
C VAL A 32 -24.04 -12.08 26.21
N THR A 33 -24.99 -11.92 27.10
CA THR A 33 -25.35 -10.63 27.71
C THR A 33 -24.49 -10.29 28.93
N THR A 34 -23.57 -11.19 29.32
CA THR A 34 -22.70 -11.04 30.50
C THR A 34 -21.23 -11.07 30.07
N VAL A 35 -20.39 -10.27 30.73
CA VAL A 35 -18.93 -10.34 30.60
C VAL A 35 -18.47 -11.74 31.01
N PRO A 36 -17.72 -12.50 30.19
CA PRO A 36 -17.24 -13.83 30.50
C PRO A 36 -16.40 -13.84 31.78
N ASP A 37 -16.60 -14.85 32.66
CA ASP A 37 -15.72 -15.03 33.82
C ASP A 37 -14.35 -15.57 33.38
N TRP A 38 -13.27 -14.98 33.91
CA TRP A 38 -11.90 -15.45 33.62
C TRP A 38 -11.71 -16.94 33.95
N ASN A 39 -12.31 -17.44 35.01
CA ASN A 39 -12.21 -18.85 35.40
C ASN A 39 -12.72 -19.83 34.32
N LEU A 40 -13.60 -19.37 33.44
CA LEU A 40 -14.06 -20.15 32.28
C LEU A 40 -13.11 -20.03 31.06
N LEU A 41 -12.39 -18.93 30.97
CA LEU A 41 -11.47 -18.63 29.88
C LEU A 41 -10.06 -19.21 30.11
N GLU A 42 -9.61 -19.25 31.36
CA GLU A 42 -8.25 -19.71 31.71
C GLU A 42 -7.92 -21.11 31.16
N PRO A 43 -8.80 -22.13 31.24
CA PRO A 43 -8.49 -23.46 30.67
C PRO A 43 -8.22 -23.41 29.17
N GLN A 44 -8.92 -22.56 28.41
CA GLN A 44 -8.72 -22.40 26.97
C GLN A 44 -7.37 -21.77 26.67
N PHE A 45 -7.02 -20.67 27.37
CA PHE A 45 -5.70 -20.07 27.22
C PHE A 45 -4.58 -21.02 27.65
N ARG A 46 -4.77 -21.79 28.71
CA ARG A 46 -3.81 -22.80 29.19
C ARG A 46 -3.58 -23.91 28.16
N GLN A 47 -4.62 -24.32 27.43
CA GLN A 47 -4.50 -25.30 26.34
C GLN A 47 -3.63 -24.76 25.19
N PHE A 48 -3.80 -23.50 24.79
CA PHE A 48 -3.04 -22.91 23.68
C PHE A 48 -1.62 -22.47 24.10
N LEU A 49 -1.47 -22.01 25.35
CA LEU A 49 -0.26 -21.42 25.90
C LEU A 49 0.16 -22.14 27.21
N PRO A 50 0.56 -23.42 27.14
CA PRO A 50 0.79 -24.23 28.34
C PRO A 50 1.94 -23.71 29.23
N GLN A 51 2.92 -22.98 28.67
CA GLN A 51 4.08 -22.45 29.38
C GLN A 51 3.99 -20.96 29.69
N ALA A 52 2.94 -20.25 29.25
CA ALA A 52 2.82 -18.81 29.45
C ALA A 52 2.40 -18.44 30.89
N ASP A 53 2.85 -17.29 31.36
CA ASP A 53 2.33 -16.67 32.56
C ASP A 53 0.95 -16.07 32.31
N LEU A 54 -0.09 -16.83 32.61
CA LEU A 54 -1.47 -16.38 32.45
C LEU A 54 -1.86 -15.25 33.41
N SER A 55 -1.05 -14.94 34.43
CA SER A 55 -1.34 -13.84 35.35
C SER A 55 -1.30 -12.47 34.62
N LEU A 56 -0.39 -12.30 33.67
CA LEU A 56 -0.32 -11.10 32.80
C LEU A 56 -1.58 -10.99 31.92
N ILE A 57 -1.98 -12.07 31.28
CA ILE A 57 -3.14 -12.12 30.39
C ILE A 57 -4.44 -11.87 31.20
N ARG A 58 -4.55 -12.47 32.39
CA ARG A 58 -5.68 -12.23 33.31
C ARG A 58 -5.78 -10.76 33.71
N ARG A 59 -4.67 -10.13 34.14
CA ARG A 59 -4.65 -8.70 34.49
C ARG A 59 -5.06 -7.81 33.31
N ALA A 60 -4.58 -8.15 32.09
CA ALA A 60 -4.93 -7.41 30.90
C ALA A 60 -6.44 -7.55 30.58
N TYR A 61 -7.00 -8.75 30.71
CA TYR A 61 -8.43 -8.99 30.53
C TYR A 61 -9.27 -8.20 31.54
N GLU A 62 -8.96 -8.31 32.86
CA GLU A 62 -9.67 -7.61 33.92
C GLU A 62 -9.58 -6.08 33.78
N PHE A 63 -8.44 -5.57 33.29
CA PHE A 63 -8.26 -4.15 33.01
C PHE A 63 -9.09 -3.69 31.82
N ALA A 64 -9.02 -4.41 30.70
CA ALA A 64 -9.80 -4.10 29.49
C ALA A 64 -11.30 -4.20 29.73
N ALA A 65 -11.75 -5.21 30.49
CA ALA A 65 -13.16 -5.36 30.88
C ALA A 65 -13.67 -4.18 31.70
N ARG A 66 -12.87 -3.65 32.63
CA ARG A 66 -13.21 -2.45 33.39
C ARG A 66 -13.18 -1.18 32.53
N ALA A 67 -12.18 -1.03 31.66
CA ALA A 67 -12.05 0.13 30.80
C ALA A 67 -13.21 0.25 29.79
N HIS A 68 -13.72 -0.88 29.29
CA HIS A 68 -14.86 -0.95 28.37
C HIS A 68 -16.21 -1.18 29.06
N ALA A 69 -16.29 -1.07 30.38
CA ALA A 69 -17.53 -1.31 31.13
C ALA A 69 -18.69 -0.41 30.61
N GLY A 70 -19.87 -1.01 30.41
CA GLY A 70 -21.03 -0.29 29.87
C GLY A 70 -21.04 0.00 28.39
N ARG A 71 -20.03 -0.44 27.63
CA ARG A 71 -20.00 -0.34 26.17
C ARG A 71 -20.47 -1.65 25.53
N TRP A 72 -21.19 -1.49 24.40
CA TRP A 72 -21.78 -2.60 23.66
C TRP A 72 -21.40 -2.54 22.19
N ARG A 73 -21.19 -3.68 21.58
CA ARG A 73 -21.01 -3.81 20.12
C ARG A 73 -22.36 -3.65 19.41
N ARG A 74 -22.32 -3.43 18.11
CA ARG A 74 -23.52 -3.40 17.26
C ARG A 74 -24.24 -4.76 17.19
N SER A 75 -23.52 -5.85 17.47
CA SER A 75 -24.09 -7.20 17.64
C SER A 75 -24.93 -7.35 18.89
N GLY A 76 -24.87 -6.39 19.83
CA GLY A 76 -25.56 -6.48 21.14
C GLY A 76 -24.75 -7.16 22.24
N GLU A 77 -23.49 -7.51 21.98
CA GLU A 77 -22.58 -8.11 22.95
C GLU A 77 -21.78 -7.05 23.72
N PRO A 78 -21.29 -7.33 24.95
CA PRO A 78 -20.35 -6.46 25.64
C PRO A 78 -19.12 -6.23 24.82
N TYR A 79 -18.57 -4.99 24.83
CA TYR A 79 -17.43 -4.63 23.96
C TYR A 79 -16.20 -5.53 24.16
N ILE A 80 -15.95 -5.98 25.40
CA ILE A 80 -14.80 -6.84 25.77
C ILE A 80 -14.74 -8.16 24.97
N THR A 81 -15.85 -8.63 24.39
CA THR A 81 -15.87 -9.84 23.57
C THR A 81 -15.00 -9.73 22.35
N HIS A 82 -14.82 -8.51 21.80
CA HIS A 82 -13.93 -8.29 20.66
C HIS A 82 -12.45 -8.43 21.03
N PRO A 83 -11.86 -7.68 21.98
CA PRO A 83 -10.49 -7.89 22.39
C PRO A 83 -10.20 -9.32 22.86
N LEU A 84 -11.16 -9.95 23.51
CA LEU A 84 -11.05 -11.34 23.92
C LEU A 84 -10.89 -12.28 22.71
N ALA A 85 -11.76 -12.15 21.71
CA ALA A 85 -11.67 -12.97 20.50
C ALA A 85 -10.36 -12.73 19.73
N VAL A 86 -9.87 -11.48 19.67
CA VAL A 86 -8.58 -11.16 19.07
C VAL A 86 -7.43 -11.85 19.83
N ALA A 87 -7.47 -11.81 21.16
CA ALA A 87 -6.49 -12.50 22.01
C ALA A 87 -6.52 -14.02 21.84
N GLU A 88 -7.71 -14.63 21.73
CA GLU A 88 -7.86 -16.07 21.45
C GLU A 88 -7.28 -16.46 20.08
N ILE A 89 -7.50 -15.65 19.04
CA ILE A 89 -6.93 -15.88 17.71
C ILE A 89 -5.40 -15.93 17.81
N LEU A 90 -4.79 -15.01 18.56
CA LEU A 90 -3.33 -14.94 18.71
C LEU A 90 -2.81 -16.04 19.66
N ALA A 91 -3.56 -16.41 20.68
CA ALA A 91 -3.23 -17.54 21.54
C ALA A 91 -3.22 -18.87 20.77
N LYS A 92 -4.16 -19.08 19.84
CA LYS A 92 -4.14 -20.23 18.91
C LYS A 92 -2.91 -20.26 18.01
N LEU A 93 -2.37 -19.10 17.64
CA LEU A 93 -1.09 -18.98 16.95
C LEU A 93 0.11 -19.23 17.88
N GLN A 94 -0.13 -19.43 19.17
CA GLN A 94 0.88 -19.67 20.21
C GLN A 94 1.91 -18.55 20.33
N LEU A 95 1.48 -17.30 20.19
CA LEU A 95 2.32 -16.12 20.41
C LEU A 95 2.58 -15.89 21.91
N ASP A 96 3.60 -15.08 22.18
CA ASP A 96 4.00 -14.77 23.56
C ASP A 96 2.91 -14.05 24.36
N GLN A 97 3.01 -14.16 25.68
CA GLN A 97 2.03 -13.62 26.63
C GLN A 97 1.89 -12.08 26.54
N GLU A 98 2.96 -11.37 26.17
CA GLU A 98 2.96 -9.91 26.02
C GLU A 98 2.11 -9.52 24.79
N THR A 99 2.21 -10.27 23.69
CA THR A 99 1.40 -10.06 22.49
C THR A 99 -0.09 -10.33 22.76
N VAL A 100 -0.40 -11.41 23.49
CA VAL A 100 -1.80 -11.73 23.84
C VAL A 100 -2.37 -10.71 24.82
N ALA A 101 -1.58 -10.23 25.79
CA ALA A 101 -1.99 -9.16 26.70
C ALA A 101 -2.21 -7.83 25.94
N ALA A 102 -1.32 -7.50 24.99
CA ALA A 102 -1.49 -6.31 24.15
C ALA A 102 -2.75 -6.41 23.26
N ALA A 103 -3.10 -7.61 22.79
CA ALA A 103 -4.34 -7.84 22.05
C ALA A 103 -5.60 -7.58 22.89
N LEU A 104 -5.60 -7.94 24.17
CA LEU A 104 -6.69 -7.61 25.08
C LEU A 104 -6.84 -6.10 25.33
N LEU A 105 -5.73 -5.35 25.19
CA LEU A 105 -5.65 -3.92 25.49
C LEU A 105 -5.68 -3.04 24.24
N HIS A 106 -5.73 -3.61 23.03
CA HIS A 106 -5.43 -2.87 21.79
C HIS A 106 -6.36 -1.69 21.50
N ASP A 107 -7.63 -1.78 21.91
CA ASP A 107 -8.64 -0.71 21.73
C ASP A 107 -8.75 0.23 22.94
N VAL A 108 -8.06 -0.07 24.06
CA VAL A 108 -8.21 0.71 25.29
C VAL A 108 -7.76 2.16 25.10
N LEU A 109 -6.67 2.41 24.38
CA LEU A 109 -6.18 3.77 24.08
C LEU A 109 -7.06 4.54 23.08
N GLU A 110 -7.76 3.84 22.18
CA GLU A 110 -8.60 4.49 21.17
C GLU A 110 -10.00 4.81 21.72
N ASP A 111 -10.53 3.91 22.52
CA ASP A 111 -11.93 3.91 22.89
C ASP A 111 -12.20 4.35 24.34
N THR A 112 -11.18 4.53 25.17
CA THR A 112 -11.35 4.90 26.59
C THR A 112 -10.49 6.09 26.98
N GLU A 113 -10.57 6.54 28.24
CA GLU A 113 -9.76 7.64 28.76
C GLU A 113 -8.37 7.20 29.29
N VAL A 114 -8.05 5.91 29.16
CA VAL A 114 -6.77 5.34 29.62
C VAL A 114 -5.63 5.90 28.79
N THR A 115 -4.57 6.30 29.48
CA THR A 115 -3.36 6.88 28.88
C THR A 115 -2.28 5.83 28.63
N LEU A 116 -1.39 6.10 27.68
CA LEU A 116 -0.23 5.23 27.40
C LEU A 116 0.66 5.08 28.64
N GLU A 117 0.79 6.13 29.46
CA GLU A 117 1.60 6.11 30.65
C GLU A 117 1.03 5.18 31.74
N GLU A 118 -0.28 5.15 31.88
CA GLU A 118 -0.95 4.19 32.77
C GLU A 118 -0.69 2.74 32.32
N LEU A 119 -0.76 2.46 31.03
CA LEU A 119 -0.43 1.13 30.50
C LEU A 119 1.03 0.76 30.77
N ARG A 120 1.96 1.70 30.65
CA ARG A 120 3.39 1.49 30.99
C ARG A 120 3.60 1.10 32.43
N VAL A 121 2.95 1.81 33.33
CA VAL A 121 3.07 1.55 34.78
C VAL A 121 2.47 0.18 35.15
N VAL A 122 1.33 -0.20 34.56
CA VAL A 122 0.61 -1.42 34.94
C VAL A 122 1.15 -2.67 34.25
N PHE A 123 1.51 -2.58 32.94
CA PHE A 123 1.85 -3.72 32.09
C PHE A 123 3.30 -3.71 31.60
N GLY A 124 4.05 -2.64 31.84
CA GLY A 124 5.43 -2.50 31.40
C GLY A 124 5.57 -1.93 29.98
N GLU A 125 6.80 -1.54 29.64
CA GLU A 125 7.14 -0.84 28.40
C GLU A 125 6.82 -1.66 27.15
N ARG A 126 7.02 -2.98 27.18
CA ARG A 126 6.84 -3.83 26.00
C ARG A 126 5.38 -3.92 25.57
N VAL A 127 4.47 -4.19 26.51
CA VAL A 127 3.03 -4.25 26.22
C VAL A 127 2.51 -2.89 25.80
N ALA A 128 2.93 -1.82 26.48
CA ALA A 128 2.53 -0.45 26.15
C ALA A 128 2.95 -0.04 24.74
N ARG A 129 4.18 -0.38 24.31
CA ARG A 129 4.64 -0.14 22.92
C ARG A 129 3.82 -0.90 21.87
N LEU A 130 3.48 -2.16 22.13
CA LEU A 130 2.66 -2.94 21.21
C LEU A 130 1.29 -2.29 21.05
N VAL A 131 0.64 -1.88 22.15
CA VAL A 131 -0.67 -1.22 22.11
C VAL A 131 -0.60 0.12 21.39
N ASP A 132 0.40 0.97 21.70
CA ASP A 132 0.62 2.24 21.01
C ASP A 132 0.84 2.05 19.49
N GLY A 133 1.62 1.01 19.11
CA GLY A 133 1.82 0.65 17.71
C GLY A 133 0.51 0.28 17.00
N VAL A 134 -0.35 -0.51 17.64
CA VAL A 134 -1.65 -0.91 17.07
C VAL A 134 -2.58 0.29 16.96
N THR A 135 -2.65 1.14 17.98
CA THR A 135 -3.44 2.39 17.99
C THR A 135 -3.03 3.34 16.86
N LYS A 136 -1.72 3.55 16.67
CA LYS A 136 -1.21 4.37 15.55
C LYS A 136 -1.64 3.82 14.18
N LEU A 137 -1.76 2.49 14.05
CA LEU A 137 -2.29 1.85 12.84
C LEU A 137 -3.82 2.01 12.72
N GLY A 138 -4.57 2.04 13.82
CA GLY A 138 -6.04 2.20 13.85
C GLY A 138 -6.50 3.56 13.34
N GLN A 139 -5.72 4.63 13.58
CA GLN A 139 -6.04 6.01 13.16
C GLN A 139 -5.96 6.24 11.64
N ILE A 140 -5.58 5.25 10.88
CA ILE A 140 -5.45 5.30 9.43
C ILE A 140 -6.84 5.21 8.79
N ARG A 141 -7.33 6.31 8.17
CA ARG A 141 -8.61 6.36 7.44
C ARG A 141 -8.40 6.10 5.95
N TRP A 142 -9.13 5.13 5.41
CA TRP A 142 -9.13 4.76 3.99
C TRP A 142 -10.28 5.47 3.26
N ALA A 143 -10.09 5.75 1.96
CA ALA A 143 -11.00 6.56 1.17
C ALA A 143 -12.35 5.90 0.85
N SER A 144 -13.36 6.71 0.55
CA SER A 144 -14.74 6.32 0.26
C SER A 144 -14.99 5.96 -1.23
N GLU A 145 -16.18 5.48 -1.52
CA GLU A 145 -16.71 4.73 -2.67
C GLU A 145 -16.64 5.33 -4.09
N SER A 146 -16.16 6.55 -4.28
CA SER A 146 -15.92 7.12 -5.62
C SER A 146 -14.46 6.96 -6.01
N GLU A 147 -14.13 6.99 -7.30
CA GLU A 147 -12.73 6.98 -7.77
C GLU A 147 -11.90 7.91 -6.89
N PRO A 148 -10.85 7.37 -6.21
CA PRO A 148 -10.15 8.12 -5.19
C PRO A 148 -9.50 9.35 -5.81
N THR A 149 -9.81 10.52 -5.27
CA THR A 149 -9.14 11.76 -5.65
C THR A 149 -7.63 11.65 -5.37
N GLU A 150 -6.80 12.41 -6.06
CA GLU A 150 -5.34 12.40 -5.84
C GLU A 150 -4.96 12.62 -4.35
N ARG A 151 -5.75 13.45 -3.62
CA ARG A 151 -5.59 13.63 -2.17
C ARG A 151 -5.91 12.37 -1.37
N GLU A 152 -6.85 11.58 -1.81
CA GLU A 152 -7.23 10.31 -1.15
C GLU A 152 -6.20 9.22 -1.43
N LYS A 153 -5.69 9.16 -2.66
CA LYS A 153 -4.57 8.28 -3.02
C LYS A 153 -3.32 8.60 -2.19
N ALA A 154 -2.98 9.88 -2.04
CA ALA A 154 -1.85 10.31 -1.21
C ALA A 154 -2.05 9.97 0.28
N ARG A 155 -3.27 10.07 0.82
CA ARG A 155 -3.60 9.65 2.19
C ARG A 155 -3.51 8.13 2.37
N GLN A 156 -3.97 7.34 1.40
CA GLN A 156 -3.83 5.89 1.40
C GLN A 156 -2.35 5.49 1.40
N ALA A 157 -1.57 6.17 0.59
CA ALA A 157 -0.13 5.99 0.50
C ALA A 157 0.59 6.26 1.83
N GLU A 158 0.29 7.38 2.47
CA GLU A 158 0.86 7.74 3.78
C GLU A 158 0.40 6.77 4.88
N SER A 159 -0.82 6.26 4.77
CA SER A 159 -1.39 5.28 5.67
C SER A 159 -0.67 3.92 5.57
N LEU A 160 -0.46 3.44 4.35
CA LEU A 160 0.31 2.21 4.10
C LEU A 160 1.75 2.36 4.57
N ARG A 161 2.35 3.53 4.34
CA ARG A 161 3.70 3.87 4.82
C ARG A 161 3.82 3.78 6.34
N LYS A 162 2.87 4.37 7.09
CA LYS A 162 2.84 4.29 8.55
C LYS A 162 2.69 2.85 9.06
N MET A 163 1.86 2.06 8.38
CA MET A 163 1.69 0.65 8.70
C MET A 163 2.99 -0.14 8.53
N LEU A 164 3.71 0.07 7.44
CA LEU A 164 4.99 -0.58 7.19
C LEU A 164 6.07 -0.14 8.17
N LEU A 165 6.05 1.12 8.61
CA LEU A 165 6.93 1.64 9.65
C LEU A 165 6.73 0.92 11.00
N ALA A 166 5.49 0.78 11.43
CA ALA A 166 5.15 0.06 12.65
C ALA A 166 5.57 -1.43 12.58
N MET A 167 5.44 -2.04 11.38
CA MET A 167 5.88 -3.42 11.12
C MET A 167 7.38 -3.61 11.32
N ALA A 168 8.17 -2.63 10.93
CA ALA A 168 9.62 -2.72 11.00
C ALA A 168 10.14 -2.46 12.43
N GLU A 169 9.37 -1.76 13.27
CA GLU A 169 9.67 -1.62 14.69
C GLU A 169 9.37 -2.92 15.46
N ASP A 170 8.17 -3.48 15.29
CA ASP A 170 7.79 -4.77 15.89
C ASP A 170 6.68 -5.46 15.06
N VAL A 171 7.01 -6.60 14.47
CA VAL A 171 6.08 -7.37 13.63
C VAL A 171 4.82 -7.83 14.39
N ARG A 172 4.89 -7.97 15.72
CA ARG A 172 3.75 -8.36 16.56
C ARG A 172 2.58 -7.37 16.47
N VAL A 173 2.87 -6.08 16.28
CA VAL A 173 1.85 -5.04 16.05
C VAL A 173 0.97 -5.40 14.87
N VAL A 174 1.56 -5.93 13.80
CA VAL A 174 0.83 -6.35 12.59
C VAL A 174 0.05 -7.63 12.83
N LEU A 175 0.61 -8.57 13.58
CA LEU A 175 -0.09 -9.82 13.93
C LEU A 175 -1.37 -9.51 14.73
N ILE A 176 -1.29 -8.58 15.69
CA ILE A 176 -2.47 -8.09 16.44
C ILE A 176 -3.46 -7.46 15.47
N LYS A 177 -3.00 -6.59 14.56
CA LYS A 177 -3.90 -5.91 13.61
C LYS A 177 -4.53 -6.86 12.58
N LEU A 178 -3.84 -7.91 12.17
CA LEU A 178 -4.41 -8.97 11.32
C LEU A 178 -5.48 -9.77 12.07
N ALA A 179 -5.26 -10.11 13.34
CA ALA A 179 -6.23 -10.80 14.17
C ALA A 179 -7.47 -9.93 14.46
N ASP A 180 -7.28 -8.63 14.74
CA ASP A 180 -8.34 -7.64 14.83
C ASP A 180 -9.17 -7.59 13.54
N ARG A 181 -8.50 -7.45 12.38
CA ARG A 181 -9.18 -7.44 11.07
C ARG A 181 -9.95 -8.73 10.83
N LEU A 182 -9.38 -9.88 11.16
CA LEU A 182 -10.03 -11.18 10.98
C LEU A 182 -11.31 -11.27 11.82
N HIS A 183 -11.25 -10.86 13.08
CA HIS A 183 -12.44 -10.84 13.93
C HIS A 183 -13.50 -9.84 13.43
N ASN A 184 -13.07 -8.65 13.00
CA ASN A 184 -13.96 -7.66 12.40
C ASN A 184 -14.63 -8.18 11.12
N MET A 185 -13.95 -8.98 10.31
CA MET A 185 -14.53 -9.61 9.11
C MET A 185 -15.54 -10.70 9.47
N ARG A 186 -15.31 -11.48 10.52
CA ARG A 186 -16.25 -12.50 11.03
C ARG A 186 -17.58 -11.90 11.55
N THR A 187 -17.52 -10.66 12.05
CA THR A 187 -18.68 -9.94 12.62
C THR A 187 -19.19 -8.81 11.73
N LEU A 188 -18.81 -8.79 10.45
CA LEU A 188 -19.07 -7.69 9.53
C LEU A 188 -20.56 -7.55 9.16
N GLU A 189 -21.35 -8.59 9.32
CA GLU A 189 -22.77 -8.65 9.01
C GLU A 189 -23.64 -7.61 9.77
N HIS A 190 -23.20 -7.18 10.94
CA HIS A 190 -23.89 -6.17 11.75
C HIS A 190 -23.68 -4.72 11.28
N LEU A 191 -22.93 -4.51 10.19
CA LEU A 191 -22.67 -3.18 9.61
C LEU A 191 -23.55 -2.91 8.38
N ALA A 192 -23.72 -1.64 8.01
CA ALA A 192 -24.40 -1.26 6.78
C ALA A 192 -23.63 -1.76 5.53
N ARG A 193 -24.35 -2.14 4.46
CA ARG A 193 -23.77 -2.74 3.23
C ARG A 193 -22.63 -1.93 2.61
N SER A 194 -22.73 -0.61 2.58
CA SER A 194 -21.66 0.25 2.07
C SER A 194 -20.36 0.11 2.88
N LYS A 195 -20.47 0.04 4.22
CA LYS A 195 -19.33 -0.20 5.09
C LYS A 195 -18.78 -1.61 4.95
N GLN A 196 -19.66 -2.61 4.77
CA GLN A 196 -19.24 -4.00 4.52
C GLN A 196 -18.37 -4.09 3.25
N ALA A 197 -18.84 -3.55 2.12
CA ALA A 197 -18.12 -3.59 0.85
C ALA A 197 -16.76 -2.86 0.94
N ARG A 198 -16.71 -1.70 1.61
CA ARG A 198 -15.46 -0.95 1.80
C ARG A 198 -14.45 -1.74 2.63
N ILE A 199 -14.86 -2.28 3.79
CA ILE A 199 -13.98 -3.04 4.68
C ILE A 199 -13.50 -4.34 3.99
N ALA A 200 -14.39 -5.01 3.24
CA ALA A 200 -14.07 -6.21 2.50
C ALA A 200 -13.03 -5.93 1.38
N ARG A 201 -13.18 -4.82 0.65
CA ARG A 201 -12.20 -4.42 -0.37
C ARG A 201 -10.84 -4.10 0.23
N GLU A 202 -10.80 -3.30 1.30
CA GLU A 202 -9.59 -3.02 2.05
C GLU A 202 -8.90 -4.31 2.55
N THR A 203 -9.70 -5.27 3.01
CA THR A 203 -9.19 -6.57 3.46
C THR A 203 -8.60 -7.38 2.31
N MET A 204 -9.25 -7.42 1.15
CA MET A 204 -8.76 -8.11 -0.04
C MET A 204 -7.49 -7.49 -0.61
N ASP A 205 -7.43 -6.14 -0.63
CA ASP A 205 -6.34 -5.41 -1.28
C ASP A 205 -5.09 -5.27 -0.39
N ILE A 206 -5.24 -5.32 0.95
CA ILE A 206 -4.14 -5.00 1.86
C ILE A 206 -3.88 -6.13 2.86
N TYR A 207 -4.88 -6.50 3.67
CA TYR A 207 -4.65 -7.40 4.81
C TYR A 207 -4.43 -8.85 4.39
N ALA A 208 -5.15 -9.36 3.39
CA ALA A 208 -4.97 -10.73 2.91
C ALA A 208 -3.60 -10.92 2.21
N PRO A 209 -3.16 -10.01 1.31
CA PRO A 209 -1.80 -10.03 0.78
C PRO A 209 -0.72 -9.91 1.86
N LEU A 210 -0.95 -9.09 2.89
CA LEU A 210 -0.03 -8.95 4.01
C LEU A 210 0.12 -10.25 4.81
N ALA A 211 -1.00 -10.91 5.13
CA ALA A 211 -1.01 -12.23 5.76
C ALA A 211 -0.26 -13.27 4.90
N ASN A 212 -0.44 -13.22 3.58
CA ASN A 212 0.29 -14.06 2.63
C ASN A 212 1.80 -13.84 2.70
N ARG A 213 2.25 -12.58 2.75
CA ARG A 213 3.68 -12.23 2.82
C ARG A 213 4.33 -12.64 4.13
N LEU A 214 3.58 -12.54 5.24
CA LEU A 214 4.01 -13.04 6.54
C LEU A 214 3.95 -14.57 6.64
N GLY A 215 3.43 -15.26 5.61
CA GLY A 215 3.34 -16.70 5.54
C GLY A 215 2.18 -17.30 6.35
N ILE A 216 1.26 -16.47 6.90
CA ILE A 216 0.15 -16.94 7.74
C ILE A 216 -1.00 -17.41 6.82
N GLY A 217 -0.89 -18.66 6.36
CA GLY A 217 -1.79 -19.24 5.37
C GLY A 217 -3.25 -19.27 5.79
N GLN A 218 -3.53 -19.55 7.06
CA GLN A 218 -4.89 -19.55 7.61
C GLN A 218 -5.54 -18.17 7.56
N PHE A 219 -4.85 -17.11 8.03
CA PHE A 219 -5.40 -15.75 8.00
C PHE A 219 -5.65 -15.27 6.57
N LYS A 220 -4.69 -15.50 5.68
CA LYS A 220 -4.87 -15.15 4.27
C LYS A 220 -6.14 -15.75 3.70
N ALA A 221 -6.30 -17.06 3.86
CA ALA A 221 -7.39 -17.80 3.23
C ALA A 221 -8.76 -17.39 3.80
N GLU A 222 -8.87 -17.26 5.11
CA GLU A 222 -10.11 -16.85 5.76
C GLU A 222 -10.47 -15.39 5.45
N LEU A 223 -9.46 -14.47 5.44
CA LEU A 223 -9.69 -13.08 5.06
C LEU A 223 -10.15 -12.94 3.61
N GLU A 224 -9.54 -13.71 2.67
CA GLU A 224 -9.96 -13.75 1.27
C GLU A 224 -11.39 -14.27 1.13
N ASP A 225 -11.77 -15.38 1.80
CA ASP A 225 -13.10 -15.98 1.71
C ASP A 225 -14.16 -15.04 2.30
N LEU A 226 -13.91 -14.46 3.48
CA LEU A 226 -14.82 -13.50 4.09
C LEU A 226 -14.95 -12.21 3.24
N ALA A 227 -13.86 -11.73 2.66
CA ALA A 227 -13.92 -10.56 1.78
C ALA A 227 -14.74 -10.86 0.51
N LEU A 228 -14.55 -12.03 -0.11
CA LEU A 228 -15.33 -12.45 -1.28
C LEU A 228 -16.83 -12.54 -0.98
N LYS A 229 -17.22 -13.04 0.21
CA LYS A 229 -18.61 -13.12 0.66
C LYS A 229 -19.33 -11.78 0.60
N TYR A 230 -18.64 -10.68 0.95
CA TYR A 230 -19.22 -9.33 0.94
C TYR A 230 -19.02 -8.55 -0.36
N LEU A 231 -17.98 -8.86 -1.14
CA LEU A 231 -17.73 -8.22 -2.42
C LEU A 231 -18.54 -8.83 -3.56
N GLU A 232 -18.66 -10.16 -3.55
CA GLU A 232 -19.35 -10.92 -4.59
C GLU A 232 -20.27 -12.00 -3.99
N PRO A 233 -21.34 -11.61 -3.28
CA PRO A 233 -22.17 -12.54 -2.53
C PRO A 233 -22.79 -13.63 -3.43
N GLN A 234 -23.22 -13.29 -4.64
CA GLN A 234 -23.81 -14.26 -5.56
C GLN A 234 -22.81 -15.35 -6.00
N THR A 235 -21.56 -14.94 -6.28
CA THR A 235 -20.47 -15.87 -6.64
C THR A 235 -20.15 -16.77 -5.44
N TYR A 236 -20.04 -16.18 -4.24
CA TYR A 236 -19.75 -16.90 -3.01
C TYR A 236 -20.83 -17.93 -2.70
N GLU A 237 -22.09 -17.50 -2.63
CA GLU A 237 -23.25 -18.37 -2.33
C GLU A 237 -23.43 -19.51 -3.35
N SER A 238 -23.22 -19.24 -4.65
CA SER A 238 -23.33 -20.26 -5.68
C SER A 238 -22.34 -21.40 -5.50
N ILE A 239 -21.08 -21.06 -5.13
CA ILE A 239 -20.03 -22.05 -4.90
C ILE A 239 -20.22 -22.75 -3.56
N GLU A 240 -20.56 -22.02 -2.51
CA GLU A 240 -20.88 -22.59 -1.20
C GLU A 240 -22.02 -23.65 -1.31
N GLN A 241 -23.11 -23.30 -2.00
CA GLN A 241 -24.21 -24.25 -2.26
C GLN A 241 -23.77 -25.44 -3.14
N ALA A 242 -22.90 -25.23 -4.11
CA ALA A 242 -22.36 -26.31 -4.92
C ALA A 242 -21.46 -27.25 -4.11
N LEU A 243 -20.68 -26.69 -3.16
CA LEU A 243 -19.88 -27.44 -2.21
C LEU A 243 -20.76 -28.24 -1.23
N HIS A 244 -21.80 -27.62 -0.67
CA HIS A 244 -22.74 -28.30 0.24
C HIS A 244 -23.53 -29.43 -0.42
N ARG A 245 -24.05 -29.24 -1.63
CA ARG A 245 -24.77 -30.28 -2.37
C ARG A 245 -23.96 -31.56 -2.59
N ARG A 246 -22.64 -31.46 -2.62
CA ARG A 246 -21.71 -32.58 -2.79
C ARG A 246 -21.05 -33.03 -1.48
N GLY A 247 -21.32 -32.34 -0.35
CA GLY A 247 -20.58 -32.44 0.92
C GLY A 247 -20.46 -33.86 1.46
N HIS A 248 -21.56 -34.55 1.70
CA HIS A 248 -21.56 -35.89 2.29
C HIS A 248 -20.80 -36.94 1.44
N ARG A 249 -20.97 -36.93 0.12
CA ARG A 249 -20.24 -37.85 -0.76
C ARG A 249 -18.73 -37.55 -0.81
N ARG A 250 -18.40 -36.27 -0.74
CA ARG A 250 -17.01 -35.82 -0.73
C ARG A 250 -16.29 -36.23 0.55
N GLU A 251 -16.92 -36.00 1.69
CA GLU A 251 -16.35 -36.33 2.98
C GLU A 251 -16.09 -37.83 3.12
N GLN A 252 -17.07 -38.66 2.74
CA GLN A 252 -16.90 -40.13 2.71
C GLN A 252 -15.78 -40.55 1.76
N TYR A 253 -15.70 -39.93 0.57
CA TYR A 253 -14.64 -40.20 -0.39
C TYR A 253 -13.27 -39.82 0.17
N LEU A 254 -13.13 -38.63 0.76
CA LEU A 254 -11.87 -38.20 1.36
C LEU A 254 -11.44 -39.09 2.52
N GLN A 255 -12.36 -39.52 3.38
CA GLN A 255 -12.07 -40.46 4.46
C GLN A 255 -11.54 -41.78 3.92
N GLN A 256 -12.14 -42.34 2.85
CA GLN A 256 -11.65 -43.54 2.17
C GLN A 256 -10.23 -43.35 1.62
N ILE A 257 -9.97 -42.20 0.96
CA ILE A 257 -8.66 -41.89 0.42
C ILE A 257 -7.60 -41.75 1.53
N VAL A 258 -7.93 -41.06 2.62
CA VAL A 258 -7.05 -40.90 3.77
C VAL A 258 -6.63 -42.28 4.32
N VAL A 259 -7.59 -43.19 4.51
CA VAL A 259 -7.29 -44.56 5.00
C VAL A 259 -6.40 -45.33 4.00
N LEU A 260 -6.70 -45.24 2.69
CA LEU A 260 -5.89 -45.94 1.66
C LEU A 260 -4.46 -45.43 1.61
N VAL A 261 -4.28 -44.08 1.60
CA VAL A 261 -2.94 -43.47 1.53
C VAL A 261 -2.14 -43.77 2.81
N LYS A 262 -2.81 -43.60 3.97
CA LYS A 262 -2.15 -43.89 5.25
C LYS A 262 -1.63 -45.32 5.28
N ARG A 263 -2.44 -46.31 4.89
CA ARG A 263 -2.05 -47.72 4.82
C ARG A 263 -0.87 -47.97 3.86
N ALA A 264 -0.93 -47.37 2.66
CA ALA A 264 0.12 -47.55 1.66
C ALA A 264 1.47 -46.95 2.12
N LEU A 265 1.44 -45.83 2.87
CA LEU A 265 2.63 -45.21 3.45
C LEU A 265 3.17 -46.05 4.59
N GLU A 266 2.31 -46.58 5.45
CA GLU A 266 2.71 -47.52 6.52
C GLU A 266 3.37 -48.82 5.97
N GLU A 267 2.79 -49.40 4.89
CA GLU A 267 3.35 -50.58 4.19
C GLU A 267 4.73 -50.27 3.57
N ALA A 268 4.96 -49.00 3.16
CA ALA A 268 6.24 -48.52 2.66
C ALA A 268 7.25 -48.12 3.78
N GLY A 269 6.85 -48.26 5.06
CA GLY A 269 7.69 -47.87 6.19
C GLY A 269 7.79 -46.36 6.44
N ILE A 270 6.88 -45.55 5.91
CA ILE A 270 6.84 -44.11 6.07
C ILE A 270 5.77 -43.75 7.11
N SER A 271 6.21 -43.18 8.24
CA SER A 271 5.31 -42.59 9.24
C SER A 271 4.72 -41.29 8.69
N ALA A 272 3.40 -41.23 8.61
CA ALA A 272 2.73 -40.03 8.06
C ALA A 272 1.37 -39.76 8.72
N GLU A 273 1.11 -38.50 8.97
CA GLU A 273 -0.23 -38.01 9.25
C GLU A 273 -0.92 -37.63 7.95
N VAL A 274 -2.06 -38.24 7.65
CA VAL A 274 -2.81 -37.98 6.41
C VAL A 274 -4.15 -37.38 6.78
N THR A 275 -4.46 -36.19 6.24
CA THR A 275 -5.72 -35.47 6.51
C THR A 275 -6.37 -35.02 5.22
N GLY A 276 -7.71 -35.05 5.19
CA GLY A 276 -8.47 -34.41 4.12
C GLY A 276 -8.35 -32.89 4.21
N ARG A 277 -8.28 -32.22 3.06
CA ARG A 277 -8.23 -30.77 2.98
C ARG A 277 -9.38 -30.25 2.12
N GLU A 278 -10.16 -29.36 2.68
CA GLU A 278 -11.11 -28.55 1.92
C GLU A 278 -10.40 -27.33 1.31
N LYS A 279 -10.76 -27.05 0.07
CA LYS A 279 -10.21 -25.90 -0.65
C LYS A 279 -11.06 -24.67 -0.39
N HIS A 280 -10.39 -23.56 -0.10
CA HIS A 280 -11.03 -22.26 0.12
C HIS A 280 -11.79 -21.77 -1.11
N ILE A 281 -12.98 -21.17 -0.90
CA ILE A 281 -13.87 -20.71 -1.97
C ILE A 281 -13.17 -19.74 -2.91
N THR A 282 -12.42 -18.76 -2.36
CA THR A 282 -11.65 -17.80 -3.14
C THR A 282 -10.62 -18.48 -4.06
N SER A 283 -9.97 -19.54 -3.58
CA SER A 283 -9.03 -20.32 -4.41
C SER A 283 -9.71 -21.01 -5.57
N ILE A 284 -10.93 -21.51 -5.37
CA ILE A 284 -11.76 -22.11 -6.43
C ILE A 284 -12.15 -21.04 -7.45
N VAL A 285 -12.68 -19.89 -7.00
CA VAL A 285 -13.06 -18.75 -7.87
C VAL A 285 -11.88 -18.29 -8.71
N ARG A 286 -10.70 -18.15 -8.09
CA ARG A 286 -9.46 -17.75 -8.79
C ARG A 286 -9.12 -18.73 -9.92
N LYS A 287 -9.16 -20.04 -9.66
CA LYS A 287 -8.91 -21.06 -10.69
C LYS A 287 -9.97 -21.05 -11.80
N MET A 288 -11.27 -20.89 -11.46
CA MET A 288 -12.34 -20.74 -12.44
C MET A 288 -12.04 -19.60 -13.42
N ARG A 289 -11.63 -18.44 -12.88
CA ARG A 289 -11.29 -17.25 -13.69
C ARG A 289 -10.02 -17.45 -14.52
N GLN A 290 -8.96 -17.98 -13.93
CA GLN A 290 -7.68 -18.20 -14.62
C GLN A 290 -7.79 -19.21 -15.76
N LYS A 291 -8.54 -20.32 -15.56
CA LYS A 291 -8.71 -21.38 -16.55
C LYS A 291 -9.95 -21.14 -17.43
N ASN A 292 -10.73 -20.06 -17.19
CA ASN A 292 -12.02 -19.76 -17.84
C ASN A 292 -12.95 -20.98 -17.87
N ARG A 293 -13.12 -21.64 -16.72
CA ARG A 293 -13.92 -22.88 -16.56
C ARG A 293 -15.01 -22.69 -15.52
N SER A 294 -16.11 -23.44 -15.69
CA SER A 294 -17.19 -23.52 -14.70
C SER A 294 -16.74 -24.32 -13.46
N PHE A 295 -17.49 -24.20 -12.36
CA PHE A 295 -17.22 -24.96 -11.13
C PHE A 295 -17.20 -26.48 -11.38
N ASP A 296 -18.06 -26.98 -12.27
CA ASP A 296 -18.17 -28.41 -12.60
C ASP A 296 -16.96 -28.95 -13.38
N GLU A 297 -16.20 -28.06 -14.01
CA GLU A 297 -14.99 -28.39 -14.79
C GLU A 297 -13.70 -28.19 -13.97
N ILE A 298 -13.80 -27.75 -12.71
CA ILE A 298 -12.68 -27.65 -11.78
C ILE A 298 -12.53 -28.99 -11.05
N TYR A 299 -11.57 -29.79 -11.48
CA TYR A 299 -11.36 -31.15 -11.01
C TYR A 299 -10.61 -31.22 -9.66
N ASP A 300 -9.86 -30.19 -9.24
CA ASP A 300 -8.99 -30.20 -8.07
C ASP A 300 -9.64 -29.58 -6.81
N VAL A 301 -10.93 -29.80 -6.61
CA VAL A 301 -11.67 -29.34 -5.43
C VAL A 301 -11.38 -30.22 -4.21
N LEU A 302 -10.95 -31.47 -4.44
CA LEU A 302 -10.60 -32.42 -3.39
C LEU A 302 -9.07 -32.46 -3.22
N GLY A 303 -8.63 -32.43 -1.96
CA GLY A 303 -7.22 -32.50 -1.63
C GLY A 303 -6.98 -33.32 -0.37
N ILE A 304 -5.79 -33.91 -0.29
CA ILE A 304 -5.25 -34.49 0.94
C ILE A 304 -3.92 -33.84 1.29
N ARG A 305 -3.64 -33.85 2.57
CA ARG A 305 -2.37 -33.39 3.11
C ARG A 305 -1.69 -34.58 3.77
N VAL A 306 -0.43 -34.80 3.40
CA VAL A 306 0.46 -35.83 3.96
C VAL A 306 1.58 -35.10 4.70
N ILE A 307 1.66 -35.32 6.01
CA ILE A 307 2.69 -34.75 6.88
C ILE A 307 3.59 -35.86 7.33
N VAL A 308 4.90 -35.71 7.09
CA VAL A 308 5.92 -36.67 7.40
C VAL A 308 7.01 -36.10 8.31
N ASP A 309 7.89 -36.92 8.86
CA ASP A 309 8.91 -36.45 9.80
C ASP A 309 10.10 -35.79 9.10
N GLU A 310 10.63 -36.41 8.03
CA GLU A 310 11.85 -35.95 7.36
C GLU A 310 11.64 -35.56 5.90
N LYS A 311 12.52 -34.71 5.36
CA LYS A 311 12.46 -34.29 3.94
C LYS A 311 12.54 -35.44 2.96
N LYS A 312 13.36 -36.45 3.26
CA LYS A 312 13.50 -37.66 2.41
C LYS A 312 12.17 -38.40 2.28
N ASP A 313 11.40 -38.44 3.37
CA ASP A 313 10.09 -39.10 3.42
C ASP A 313 9.05 -38.40 2.60
N CYS A 314 9.18 -37.06 2.39
CA CYS A 314 8.34 -36.34 1.43
C CYS A 314 8.44 -36.91 0.01
N TYR A 315 9.68 -37.18 -0.45
CA TYR A 315 9.90 -37.74 -1.78
C TYR A 315 9.56 -39.24 -1.82
N GLY A 316 9.74 -39.94 -0.71
CA GLY A 316 9.29 -41.34 -0.54
C GLY A 316 7.75 -41.42 -0.67
N ALA A 317 7.03 -40.58 0.04
CA ALA A 317 5.57 -40.50 -0.01
C ALA A 317 5.06 -40.13 -1.42
N LEU A 318 5.76 -39.22 -2.11
CA LEU A 318 5.46 -38.89 -3.53
C LEU A 318 5.58 -40.16 -4.41
N GLY A 319 6.63 -40.94 -4.26
CA GLY A 319 6.85 -42.20 -4.98
C GLY A 319 5.72 -43.18 -4.73
N VAL A 320 5.30 -43.38 -3.48
CA VAL A 320 4.19 -44.26 -3.09
C VAL A 320 2.89 -43.78 -3.78
N ILE A 321 2.55 -42.51 -3.68
CA ILE A 321 1.32 -41.94 -4.26
C ILE A 321 1.30 -42.07 -5.78
N HIS A 322 2.43 -41.83 -6.45
CA HIS A 322 2.52 -41.96 -7.92
C HIS A 322 2.55 -43.44 -8.36
N SER A 323 2.93 -44.38 -7.47
CA SER A 323 2.77 -45.81 -7.76
C SER A 323 1.30 -46.27 -7.64
N MET A 324 0.52 -45.65 -6.74
CA MET A 324 -0.89 -45.97 -6.56
C MET A 324 -1.76 -45.34 -7.67
N TRP A 325 -1.43 -44.14 -8.11
CA TRP A 325 -2.28 -43.34 -9.02
C TRP A 325 -1.45 -42.56 -10.05
N HIS A 326 -2.02 -42.40 -11.24
CA HIS A 326 -1.34 -41.71 -12.31
C HIS A 326 -1.33 -40.18 -12.07
N PRO A 327 -0.17 -39.52 -12.11
CA PRO A 327 -0.09 -38.07 -11.98
C PRO A 327 -0.67 -37.38 -13.22
N ILE A 328 -1.29 -36.22 -12.99
CA ILE A 328 -1.83 -35.36 -14.06
C ILE A 328 -0.68 -34.49 -14.58
N PRO A 329 -0.34 -34.57 -15.90
CA PRO A 329 0.73 -33.79 -16.48
C PRO A 329 0.53 -32.27 -16.29
N GLY A 330 1.59 -31.56 -15.87
CA GLY A 330 1.57 -30.12 -15.67
C GLY A 330 0.96 -29.63 -14.34
N GLU A 331 0.53 -30.55 -13.46
CA GLU A 331 0.01 -30.23 -12.12
C GLU A 331 0.97 -30.79 -11.04
N PHE A 332 2.27 -30.52 -11.19
CA PHE A 332 3.31 -30.90 -10.24
C PHE A 332 4.19 -29.70 -9.90
N ASP A 333 4.32 -29.39 -8.63
CA ASP A 333 5.20 -28.34 -8.12
C ASP A 333 6.01 -28.82 -6.93
N ASP A 334 7.32 -28.63 -6.97
CA ASP A 334 8.23 -28.93 -5.85
C ASP A 334 8.70 -27.64 -5.18
N TYR A 335 7.95 -27.22 -4.17
CA TYR A 335 8.31 -26.06 -3.33
C TYR A 335 9.22 -26.43 -2.15
N ILE A 336 9.64 -27.71 -2.02
CA ILE A 336 10.70 -28.09 -1.08
C ILE A 336 12.06 -27.79 -1.68
N ALA A 337 12.24 -28.13 -2.98
CA ALA A 337 13.46 -27.83 -3.72
C ALA A 337 13.55 -26.31 -4.03
N THR A 338 12.43 -25.66 -4.32
CA THR A 338 12.36 -24.25 -4.68
C THR A 338 11.31 -23.54 -3.80
N PRO A 339 11.67 -23.15 -2.54
CA PRO A 339 10.74 -22.50 -1.63
C PRO A 339 10.20 -21.18 -2.19
N LYS A 340 8.92 -20.88 -1.90
CA LYS A 340 8.32 -19.58 -2.24
C LYS A 340 8.92 -18.45 -1.40
N ASP A 341 8.80 -17.21 -1.86
CA ASP A 341 9.31 -16.02 -1.14
C ASP A 341 8.79 -15.89 0.30
N ASN A 342 7.59 -16.42 0.57
CA ASN A 342 7.02 -16.47 1.91
C ASN A 342 7.50 -17.67 2.74
N LEU A 343 8.54 -18.38 2.28
CA LEU A 343 9.12 -19.59 2.85
C LEU A 343 8.20 -20.83 2.85
N TYR A 344 7.12 -20.78 2.08
CA TYR A 344 6.24 -21.93 1.91
C TYR A 344 7.00 -23.06 1.22
N GLN A 345 6.99 -24.25 1.85
CA GLN A 345 7.57 -25.47 1.35
C GLN A 345 6.54 -26.61 1.38
N SER A 346 6.35 -27.27 0.26
CA SER A 346 5.50 -28.47 0.12
C SER A 346 5.70 -29.04 -1.28
N ILE A 347 5.59 -30.35 -1.45
CA ILE A 347 5.39 -30.93 -2.77
C ILE A 347 3.89 -30.89 -3.06
N HIS A 348 3.52 -30.41 -4.23
CA HIS A 348 2.14 -30.44 -4.75
C HIS A 348 2.09 -31.35 -5.95
N THR A 349 1.17 -32.29 -5.96
CA THR A 349 0.90 -33.12 -7.12
C THR A 349 -0.61 -33.35 -7.25
N ALA A 350 -1.10 -33.45 -8.47
CA ALA A 350 -2.46 -33.88 -8.73
C ALA A 350 -2.45 -35.25 -9.39
N VAL A 351 -3.28 -36.15 -8.90
CA VAL A 351 -3.36 -37.54 -9.38
C VAL A 351 -4.79 -37.92 -9.72
N ILE A 352 -4.96 -38.91 -10.58
CA ILE A 352 -6.26 -39.49 -10.87
C ILE A 352 -6.52 -40.58 -9.82
N GLY A 353 -7.30 -40.21 -8.80
CA GLY A 353 -7.65 -41.10 -7.69
C GLY A 353 -8.70 -42.15 -8.07
N PRO A 354 -9.17 -42.93 -7.07
CA PRO A 354 -10.24 -43.90 -7.28
C PRO A 354 -11.48 -43.30 -7.97
N GLN A 355 -12.18 -44.10 -8.73
CA GLN A 355 -13.36 -43.68 -9.54
C GLN A 355 -13.04 -42.60 -10.61
N GLY A 356 -11.75 -42.38 -10.97
CA GLY A 356 -11.35 -41.39 -11.95
C GLY A 356 -11.44 -39.92 -11.46
N ILE A 357 -11.57 -39.71 -10.15
CA ILE A 357 -11.71 -38.38 -9.56
C ILE A 357 -10.31 -37.79 -9.33
N PRO A 358 -10.00 -36.59 -9.88
CA PRO A 358 -8.76 -35.90 -9.62
C PRO A 358 -8.63 -35.50 -8.14
N LEU A 359 -7.42 -35.68 -7.59
CA LEU A 359 -7.08 -35.43 -6.22
C LEU A 359 -5.78 -34.63 -6.13
N GLU A 360 -5.81 -33.47 -5.47
CA GLU A 360 -4.59 -32.73 -5.14
C GLU A 360 -3.94 -33.33 -3.89
N VAL A 361 -2.64 -33.61 -3.92
CA VAL A 361 -1.89 -34.10 -2.78
C VAL A 361 -0.81 -33.11 -2.42
N GLN A 362 -0.79 -32.68 -1.16
CA GLN A 362 0.24 -31.82 -0.57
C GLN A 362 1.07 -32.63 0.40
N ILE A 363 2.39 -32.69 0.16
CA ILE A 363 3.32 -33.46 0.99
C ILE A 363 4.34 -32.52 1.59
N ARG A 364 4.53 -32.57 2.91
CA ARG A 364 5.46 -31.72 3.65
C ARG A 364 5.81 -32.29 5.01
N THR A 365 6.90 -31.80 5.63
CA THR A 365 7.23 -32.18 7.01
C THR A 365 6.37 -31.42 8.03
N HIS A 366 6.40 -31.87 9.30
CA HIS A 366 5.76 -31.17 10.42
C HIS A 366 6.26 -29.73 10.54
N GLU A 367 7.56 -29.49 10.40
CA GLU A 367 8.16 -28.16 10.44
C GLU A 367 7.65 -27.27 9.30
N MET A 368 7.64 -27.78 8.05
CA MET A 368 7.10 -27.09 6.90
C MET A 368 5.60 -26.80 7.05
N HIS A 369 4.87 -27.71 7.70
CA HIS A 369 3.46 -27.53 7.98
C HIS A 369 3.22 -26.36 8.94
N GLN A 370 3.95 -26.30 10.04
CA GLN A 370 3.86 -25.20 10.98
C GLN A 370 4.22 -23.87 10.32
N LEU A 371 5.28 -23.84 9.52
CA LEU A 371 5.68 -22.63 8.79
C LEU A 371 4.62 -22.20 7.76
N ALA A 372 3.97 -23.13 7.08
CA ALA A 372 2.93 -22.84 6.09
C ALA A 372 1.61 -22.33 6.71
N GLU A 373 1.26 -22.78 7.93
CA GLU A 373 0.02 -22.37 8.61
C GLU A 373 0.22 -21.09 9.44
N TYR A 374 1.35 -20.99 10.16
CA TYR A 374 1.61 -19.92 11.13
C TYR A 374 2.61 -18.85 10.64
N GLY A 375 3.36 -19.16 9.56
CA GLY A 375 4.32 -18.22 8.97
C GLY A 375 5.35 -17.72 9.96
N ILE A 376 5.55 -16.38 9.98
CA ILE A 376 6.50 -15.74 10.88
C ILE A 376 6.16 -15.95 12.36
N ALA A 377 4.89 -16.21 12.70
CA ALA A 377 4.46 -16.47 14.08
C ALA A 377 5.07 -17.78 14.62
N ALA A 378 5.30 -18.80 13.77
CA ALA A 378 5.94 -20.05 14.16
C ALA A 378 7.36 -19.85 14.74
N HIS A 379 8.08 -18.83 14.28
CA HIS A 379 9.44 -18.53 14.73
C HIS A 379 9.52 -17.83 16.10
N TRP A 380 8.48 -17.09 16.50
CA TRP A 380 8.41 -16.49 17.83
C TRP A 380 8.28 -17.55 18.93
N ARG A 381 7.76 -18.71 18.60
CA ARG A 381 7.63 -19.86 19.49
C ARG A 381 8.98 -20.44 19.93
N TYR A 382 10.03 -20.32 19.11
CA TYR A 382 11.35 -20.94 19.37
C TYR A 382 12.36 -20.03 20.07
N LYS A 383 12.05 -18.75 20.34
CA LYS A 383 13.04 -17.72 20.69
C LYS A 383 13.41 -17.55 22.16
N GLU A 384 12.86 -18.31 23.09
CA GLU A 384 13.43 -18.32 24.44
C GLU A 384 14.69 -19.24 24.49
N GLY A 385 15.79 -18.81 23.81
CA GLY A 385 17.11 -19.41 23.96
C GLY A 385 17.82 -19.95 22.70
N ALA A 386 17.22 -19.90 21.50
CA ALA A 386 17.84 -20.39 20.25
C ALA A 386 18.38 -19.26 19.38
N ARG A 387 19.43 -19.55 18.58
CA ARG A 387 20.00 -18.61 17.60
C ARG A 387 18.96 -18.21 16.56
N PRO A 388 18.89 -16.92 16.14
CA PRO A 388 17.96 -16.45 15.11
C PRO A 388 18.15 -17.24 13.81
N ASP A 389 17.03 -17.68 13.20
CA ASP A 389 17.07 -18.29 11.87
C ASP A 389 17.44 -17.21 10.84
N PRO A 390 18.52 -17.41 10.05
CA PRO A 390 18.96 -16.43 9.05
C PRO A 390 17.88 -16.03 8.04
N THR A 391 16.91 -16.90 7.76
CA THR A 391 15.82 -16.65 6.81
C THR A 391 14.77 -15.68 7.35
N VAL A 392 14.50 -15.70 8.66
CA VAL A 392 13.60 -14.76 9.33
C VAL A 392 14.29 -13.42 9.54
N GLU A 393 15.58 -13.43 9.90
CA GLU A 393 16.36 -12.20 9.94
C GLU A 393 16.41 -11.51 8.57
N ALA A 394 16.53 -12.26 7.48
CA ALA A 394 16.46 -11.72 6.14
C ALA A 394 15.11 -11.07 5.83
N LYS A 395 13.97 -11.63 6.30
CA LYS A 395 12.66 -10.99 6.17
C LYS A 395 12.52 -9.73 7.01
N ILE A 396 12.97 -9.77 8.26
CA ILE A 396 12.99 -8.60 9.14
C ILE A 396 13.95 -7.53 8.58
N ALA A 397 15.10 -7.95 8.04
CA ALA A 397 16.04 -7.06 7.36
C ALA A 397 15.43 -6.44 6.10
N TRP A 398 14.64 -7.18 5.33
CA TRP A 398 13.91 -6.62 4.19
C TRP A 398 12.88 -5.55 4.63
N PHE A 399 12.13 -5.79 5.72
CA PHE A 399 11.27 -4.76 6.30
C PHE A 399 12.06 -3.54 6.78
N ARG A 400 13.28 -3.73 7.33
CA ARG A 400 14.18 -2.62 7.68
C ARG A 400 14.71 -1.89 6.45
N GLN A 401 15.02 -2.60 5.36
CA GLN A 401 15.38 -1.97 4.09
C GLN A 401 14.25 -1.10 3.53
N LEU A 402 12.98 -1.49 3.69
CA LEU A 402 11.84 -0.62 3.38
C LEU A 402 11.85 0.67 4.21
N LEU A 403 12.41 0.63 5.43
CA LEU A 403 12.61 1.84 6.26
C LEU A 403 13.73 2.73 5.74
N GLU A 404 14.82 2.15 5.26
CA GLU A 404 15.93 2.90 4.65
C GLU A 404 15.46 3.59 3.36
N TRP A 405 14.59 2.94 2.59
CA TRP A 405 13.93 3.55 1.43
C TRP A 405 12.97 4.69 1.79
N ARG A 406 12.46 4.72 3.03
CA ARG A 406 11.64 5.83 3.55
C ARG A 406 12.28 7.19 3.30
N ASP A 407 13.57 7.28 3.50
CA ASP A 407 14.31 8.53 3.45
C ASP A 407 14.65 8.95 2.01
N GLU A 408 14.47 8.06 1.02
CA GLU A 408 14.79 8.26 -0.39
C GLU A 408 13.58 8.61 -1.26
N ILE A 409 12.37 8.13 -0.91
CA ILE A 409 11.15 8.36 -1.68
C ILE A 409 10.32 9.45 -1.00
N VAL A 410 10.30 10.63 -1.58
CA VAL A 410 9.56 11.80 -1.07
C VAL A 410 8.09 11.77 -1.46
N ASP A 411 7.74 11.09 -2.59
CA ASP A 411 6.36 10.98 -3.06
C ASP A 411 5.68 9.73 -2.49
N ALA A 412 4.59 9.95 -1.76
CA ALA A 412 3.79 8.90 -1.16
C ALA A 412 3.13 7.98 -2.22
N GLN A 413 2.84 8.47 -3.42
CA GLN A 413 2.28 7.68 -4.52
C GLN A 413 3.34 6.76 -5.14
N GLU A 414 4.54 7.27 -5.42
CA GLU A 414 5.65 6.46 -5.93
C GLU A 414 6.04 5.37 -4.94
N PHE A 415 5.98 5.68 -3.63
CA PHE A 415 6.18 4.71 -2.56
C PHE A 415 5.12 3.60 -2.57
N VAL A 416 3.84 3.93 -2.74
CA VAL A 416 2.76 2.92 -2.80
C VAL A 416 2.80 2.10 -4.08
N GLU A 417 3.10 2.71 -5.22
CA GLU A 417 3.26 1.96 -6.47
C GLU A 417 4.47 1.02 -6.41
N SER A 418 5.60 1.46 -5.86
CA SER A 418 6.76 0.58 -5.64
C SER A 418 6.43 -0.54 -4.65
N ILE A 419 5.69 -0.24 -3.58
CA ILE A 419 5.25 -1.24 -2.61
C ILE A 419 4.22 -2.19 -3.22
N LYS A 420 3.22 -1.72 -3.97
CA LYS A 420 2.26 -2.59 -4.66
C LYS A 420 2.98 -3.51 -5.64
N THR A 421 3.98 -3.00 -6.33
CA THR A 421 4.79 -3.78 -7.27
C THR A 421 5.72 -4.77 -6.55
N ASP A 422 6.25 -4.44 -5.37
CA ASP A 422 7.22 -5.26 -4.64
C ASP A 422 6.58 -6.12 -3.54
N ILE A 423 5.43 -5.71 -2.98
CA ILE A 423 4.71 -6.46 -1.93
C ILE A 423 3.63 -7.38 -2.52
N PHE A 424 3.02 -7.01 -3.65
CA PHE A 424 1.89 -7.72 -4.26
C PHE A 424 2.10 -8.10 -5.74
N PRO A 425 3.31 -8.46 -6.21
CA PRO A 425 3.47 -8.81 -7.61
C PRO A 425 2.72 -10.11 -7.90
N GLU A 426 1.96 -10.13 -9.00
CA GLU A 426 1.75 -11.37 -9.72
C GLU A 426 3.12 -11.86 -10.17
N MET A 427 3.53 -13.05 -9.74
CA MET A 427 4.85 -13.57 -10.09
C MET A 427 4.80 -14.33 -11.39
N ILE A 428 5.82 -14.15 -12.21
CA ILE A 428 6.09 -14.94 -13.40
C ILE A 428 7.33 -15.82 -13.16
N TYR A 429 7.31 -17.01 -13.72
CA TYR A 429 8.39 -17.99 -13.63
C TYR A 429 9.04 -18.14 -14.98
N VAL A 430 10.29 -17.69 -15.10
CA VAL A 430 11.05 -17.76 -16.35
C VAL A 430 12.27 -18.66 -16.16
N PHE A 431 12.73 -19.30 -17.23
CA PHE A 431 13.80 -20.27 -17.19
C PHE A 431 15.12 -19.68 -17.68
N THR A 432 16.22 -20.07 -17.06
CA THR A 432 17.54 -19.92 -17.67
C THR A 432 17.75 -20.98 -18.76
N PRO A 433 18.71 -20.81 -19.69
CA PRO A 433 19.05 -21.84 -20.66
C PRO A 433 19.53 -23.15 -20.03
N LYS A 434 19.90 -23.15 -18.75
CA LYS A 434 20.29 -24.34 -17.98
C LYS A 434 19.11 -25.04 -17.33
N GLY A 435 17.91 -24.46 -17.40
CA GLY A 435 16.70 -24.98 -16.78
C GLY A 435 16.41 -24.46 -15.37
N ASP A 436 17.24 -23.53 -14.83
CA ASP A 436 16.97 -22.94 -13.52
C ASP A 436 15.75 -22.02 -13.60
N ILE A 437 14.88 -22.07 -12.61
CA ILE A 437 13.67 -21.25 -12.52
C ILE A 437 14.01 -19.94 -11.83
N ILE A 438 13.70 -18.83 -12.46
CA ILE A 438 13.85 -17.48 -11.90
C ILE A 438 12.46 -16.86 -11.73
N GLU A 439 12.15 -16.51 -10.50
CA GLU A 439 10.91 -15.84 -10.13
C GLU A 439 11.07 -14.31 -10.26
N LEU A 440 10.13 -13.67 -10.96
CA LEU A 440 10.11 -12.23 -11.22
C LEU A 440 8.68 -11.70 -11.10
N PRO A 441 8.47 -10.43 -10.73
CA PRO A 441 7.16 -9.81 -10.78
C PRO A 441 6.63 -9.72 -12.21
N ALA A 442 5.30 -9.83 -12.38
CA ALA A 442 4.64 -9.64 -13.67
C ALA A 442 5.00 -8.25 -14.24
N GLY A 443 5.30 -8.22 -15.54
CA GLY A 443 5.79 -7.03 -16.19
C GLY A 443 7.31 -6.80 -16.09
N ALA A 444 8.05 -7.68 -15.42
CA ALA A 444 9.51 -7.66 -15.40
C ALA A 444 10.11 -7.80 -16.79
N THR A 445 11.31 -7.27 -16.96
CA THR A 445 12.03 -7.18 -18.23
C THR A 445 13.27 -8.07 -18.24
N PRO A 446 13.91 -8.28 -19.40
CA PRO A 446 15.21 -8.94 -19.46
C PRO A 446 16.29 -8.28 -18.61
N VAL A 447 16.23 -6.97 -18.39
CA VAL A 447 17.16 -6.27 -17.49
C VAL A 447 16.90 -6.68 -16.03
N ASP A 448 15.64 -6.70 -15.60
CA ASP A 448 15.27 -7.18 -14.26
C ASP A 448 15.72 -8.63 -14.04
N PHE A 449 15.52 -9.49 -15.04
CA PHE A 449 16.00 -10.87 -15.02
C PHE A 449 17.52 -10.97 -14.89
N ALA A 450 18.28 -10.15 -15.63
CA ALA A 450 19.74 -10.13 -15.58
C ALA A 450 20.24 -9.76 -14.17
N TYR A 451 19.64 -8.75 -13.54
CA TYR A 451 19.97 -8.35 -12.16
C TYR A 451 19.49 -9.35 -11.10
N ARG A 452 18.48 -10.14 -11.40
CA ARG A 452 18.00 -11.21 -10.50
C ARG A 452 18.98 -12.38 -10.49
N ILE A 453 19.57 -12.74 -11.64
CA ILE A 453 20.60 -13.77 -11.71
C ILE A 453 21.86 -13.32 -10.95
N HIS A 454 22.46 -12.23 -11.35
CA HIS A 454 23.66 -11.68 -10.72
C HIS A 454 23.86 -10.22 -11.08
N THR A 455 24.39 -9.42 -10.16
CA THR A 455 24.60 -7.97 -10.36
C THR A 455 25.51 -7.70 -11.54
N GLU A 456 26.60 -8.47 -11.71
CA GLU A 456 27.55 -8.33 -12.83
C GLU A 456 26.91 -8.68 -14.18
N VAL A 457 26.02 -9.67 -14.22
CA VAL A 457 25.26 -10.02 -15.44
C VAL A 457 24.37 -8.85 -15.84
N GLY A 458 23.74 -8.21 -14.84
CA GLY A 458 22.96 -7.00 -15.05
C GLY A 458 23.80 -5.84 -15.59
N HIS A 459 24.95 -5.55 -14.98
CA HIS A 459 25.84 -4.47 -15.40
C HIS A 459 26.40 -4.67 -16.83
N GLN A 460 26.67 -5.92 -17.22
CA GLN A 460 27.23 -6.28 -18.51
C GLN A 460 26.17 -6.59 -19.59
N CYS A 461 24.88 -6.50 -19.26
CA CYS A 461 23.79 -6.81 -20.17
C CYS A 461 23.77 -5.88 -21.40
N VAL A 462 23.84 -6.43 -22.60
CA VAL A 462 23.78 -5.71 -23.88
C VAL A 462 22.58 -6.12 -24.72
N GLY A 463 21.92 -7.24 -24.41
CA GLY A 463 20.76 -7.74 -25.13
C GLY A 463 20.19 -8.99 -24.48
N ALA A 464 19.07 -9.46 -24.98
CA ALA A 464 18.43 -10.69 -24.50
C ALA A 464 17.80 -11.48 -25.65
N LYS A 465 17.73 -12.82 -25.45
CA LYS A 465 16.94 -13.71 -26.27
C LYS A 465 15.85 -14.33 -25.39
N VAL A 466 14.64 -14.37 -25.88
CA VAL A 466 13.51 -15.06 -25.26
C VAL A 466 13.07 -16.16 -26.22
N ASN A 467 13.05 -17.41 -25.73
CA ASN A 467 12.75 -18.60 -26.55
C ASN A 467 13.61 -18.66 -27.84
N GLY A 468 14.88 -18.25 -27.75
CA GLY A 468 15.83 -18.24 -28.85
C GLY A 468 15.76 -17.00 -29.78
N GLN A 469 14.73 -16.16 -29.65
CA GLN A 469 14.57 -14.93 -30.45
C GLN A 469 15.12 -13.70 -29.72
N ILE A 470 15.80 -12.81 -30.43
CA ILE A 470 16.30 -11.54 -29.88
C ILE A 470 15.10 -10.63 -29.61
N VAL A 471 15.02 -10.08 -28.40
CA VAL A 471 13.99 -9.14 -27.98
C VAL A 471 14.60 -7.83 -27.49
N SER A 472 13.79 -6.77 -27.41
CA SER A 472 14.21 -5.53 -26.80
C SER A 472 14.38 -5.69 -25.28
N LEU A 473 15.26 -4.87 -24.66
CA LEU A 473 15.52 -4.95 -23.21
C LEU A 473 14.34 -4.48 -22.34
N ASN A 474 13.33 -3.82 -22.92
CA ASN A 474 12.08 -3.44 -22.24
C ASN A 474 10.91 -4.39 -22.56
N TYR A 475 11.20 -5.54 -23.19
CA TYR A 475 10.21 -6.60 -23.42
C TYR A 475 9.64 -7.10 -22.10
N LYS A 476 8.31 -7.32 -22.04
CA LYS A 476 7.64 -7.85 -20.84
C LYS A 476 7.67 -9.36 -20.85
N LEU A 477 8.40 -9.93 -19.90
CA LEU A 477 8.56 -11.38 -19.75
C LEU A 477 7.24 -12.04 -19.31
N GLN A 478 7.04 -13.30 -19.73
CA GLN A 478 5.89 -14.12 -19.40
C GLN A 478 6.31 -15.46 -18.81
N SER A 479 5.48 -16.06 -17.96
CA SER A 479 5.74 -17.38 -17.38
C SER A 479 5.99 -18.44 -18.46
N GLY A 480 6.92 -19.33 -18.21
CA GLY A 480 7.29 -20.44 -19.12
C GLY A 480 8.33 -20.08 -20.18
N GLN A 481 8.75 -18.82 -20.28
CA GLN A 481 9.75 -18.40 -21.27
C GLN A 481 11.18 -18.73 -20.83
N VAL A 482 12.02 -19.16 -21.79
CA VAL A 482 13.45 -19.34 -21.60
C VAL A 482 14.18 -18.06 -21.95
N VAL A 483 14.87 -17.44 -21.00
CA VAL A 483 15.53 -16.14 -21.14
C VAL A 483 17.04 -16.30 -21.10
N GLN A 484 17.71 -15.87 -22.14
CA GLN A 484 19.18 -15.83 -22.26
C GLN A 484 19.67 -14.41 -22.33
N ILE A 485 20.47 -13.98 -21.37
CA ILE A 485 21.08 -12.64 -21.36
C ILE A 485 22.37 -12.67 -22.18
N MET A 486 22.52 -11.70 -23.04
CA MET A 486 23.76 -11.45 -23.79
C MET A 486 24.57 -10.40 -23.04
N THR A 487 25.78 -10.79 -22.60
CA THR A 487 26.71 -9.92 -21.88
C THR A 487 27.92 -9.54 -22.74
N SER A 488 28.46 -8.36 -22.48
CA SER A 488 29.71 -7.91 -23.11
C SER A 488 30.68 -7.40 -22.05
N LYS A 489 31.89 -7.95 -22.03
CA LYS A 489 32.98 -7.47 -21.15
C LYS A 489 33.47 -6.07 -21.53
N ALA A 490 33.23 -5.64 -22.77
CA ALA A 490 33.58 -4.29 -23.24
C ALA A 490 32.61 -3.22 -22.64
N ARG A 491 31.43 -3.63 -22.13
CA ARG A 491 30.51 -2.71 -21.48
C ARG A 491 30.90 -2.52 -20.03
N VAL A 492 31.22 -1.28 -19.67
CA VAL A 492 31.75 -0.94 -18.34
C VAL A 492 30.64 -0.78 -17.28
N GLY A 493 29.34 -0.80 -17.66
CA GLY A 493 28.24 -0.70 -16.69
C GLY A 493 26.85 -0.49 -17.31
N PRO A 494 25.82 -0.27 -16.49
CA PRO A 494 24.45 -0.07 -16.94
C PRO A 494 24.26 1.27 -17.66
N SER A 495 23.18 1.40 -18.47
CA SER A 495 22.79 2.68 -19.08
C SER A 495 21.98 3.51 -18.08
N ARG A 496 22.15 4.84 -18.13
CA ARG A 496 21.33 5.78 -17.35
C ARG A 496 19.86 5.78 -17.80
N ASP A 497 19.62 5.53 -19.09
CA ASP A 497 18.28 5.42 -19.66
C ASP A 497 17.43 4.33 -19.01
N TRP A 498 18.07 3.34 -18.36
CA TRP A 498 17.37 2.30 -17.63
C TRP A 498 16.70 2.80 -16.36
N LEU A 499 17.14 3.93 -15.81
CA LEU A 499 16.54 4.58 -14.64
C LEU A 499 15.35 5.47 -14.98
N ILE A 500 15.13 5.78 -16.25
CA ILE A 500 14.02 6.62 -16.72
C ILE A 500 12.74 5.75 -16.77
N PRO A 501 11.71 6.03 -15.94
CA PRO A 501 10.51 5.16 -15.85
C PRO A 501 9.76 5.04 -17.17
N SER A 502 9.67 6.11 -17.96
CA SER A 502 8.96 6.13 -19.25
C SER A 502 9.56 5.16 -20.29
N ASN A 503 10.84 4.83 -20.19
CA ASN A 503 11.50 3.91 -21.11
C ASN A 503 11.19 2.43 -20.81
N GLY A 504 10.72 2.10 -19.60
CA GLY A 504 10.24 0.78 -19.21
C GLY A 504 11.29 -0.33 -19.20
N TYR A 505 12.60 0.00 -19.13
CA TYR A 505 13.69 -0.98 -19.12
C TYR A 505 13.81 -1.73 -17.79
N VAL A 506 13.49 -1.08 -16.68
CA VAL A 506 13.59 -1.63 -15.33
C VAL A 506 12.30 -1.39 -14.58
N THR A 507 11.69 -2.45 -14.11
CA THR A 507 10.43 -2.40 -13.36
C THR A 507 10.62 -2.72 -11.87
N THR A 508 11.65 -3.53 -11.54
CA THR A 508 11.90 -3.93 -10.15
C THR A 508 12.72 -2.88 -9.40
N ALA A 509 12.34 -2.60 -8.16
CA ALA A 509 13.08 -1.68 -7.27
C ALA A 509 14.51 -2.19 -7.01
N SER A 510 14.68 -3.50 -6.85
CA SER A 510 15.98 -4.14 -6.62
C SER A 510 16.98 -3.91 -7.76
N ALA A 511 16.55 -4.06 -9.03
CA ALA A 511 17.42 -3.80 -10.17
C ALA A 511 17.74 -2.30 -10.27
N ARG A 512 16.76 -1.43 -10.05
CA ARG A 512 16.93 0.02 -10.08
C ARG A 512 17.95 0.49 -9.04
N GLU A 513 17.90 -0.05 -7.82
CA GLU A 513 18.83 0.30 -6.76
C GLU A 513 20.26 -0.19 -7.05
N LYS A 514 20.43 -1.41 -7.57
CA LYS A 514 21.74 -1.91 -7.99
C LYS A 514 22.38 -1.03 -9.09
N ILE A 515 21.56 -0.53 -10.01
CA ILE A 515 22.02 0.42 -11.06
C ILE A 515 22.44 1.75 -10.43
N ARG A 516 21.63 2.32 -9.52
CA ARG A 516 21.96 3.56 -8.80
C ARG A 516 23.25 3.40 -7.99
N GLN A 517 23.41 2.28 -7.28
CA GLN A 517 24.61 1.98 -6.50
C GLN A 517 25.86 1.89 -7.35
N TRP A 518 25.76 1.34 -8.59
CA TRP A 518 26.86 1.32 -9.54
C TRP A 518 27.31 2.74 -9.91
N PHE A 519 26.36 3.62 -10.26
CA PHE A 519 26.65 5.02 -10.57
C PHE A 519 27.23 5.80 -9.37
N ARG A 520 26.80 5.50 -8.16
CA ARG A 520 27.40 6.07 -6.94
C ARG A 520 28.88 5.74 -6.79
N ARG A 521 29.24 4.50 -7.09
CA ARG A 521 30.61 4.01 -6.83
C ARG A 521 31.63 4.43 -7.87
N GLN A 522 31.23 4.46 -9.14
CA GLN A 522 32.18 4.57 -10.24
C GLN A 522 32.59 6.00 -10.60
N GLN A 523 31.81 7.02 -10.35
CA GLN A 523 32.06 8.34 -10.92
C GLN A 523 31.58 9.50 -10.04
N ARG A 524 32.08 9.60 -8.81
CA ARG A 524 31.66 10.67 -7.89
C ARG A 524 31.89 12.07 -8.47
N GLU A 525 33.03 12.30 -9.11
CA GLU A 525 33.37 13.62 -9.71
C GLU A 525 32.51 13.94 -10.93
N GLU A 526 32.31 12.94 -11.82
CA GLU A 526 31.43 13.11 -12.98
C GLU A 526 29.97 13.30 -12.56
N ASN A 527 29.51 12.56 -11.52
CA ASN A 527 28.17 12.72 -10.96
C ASN A 527 27.97 14.12 -10.38
N ILE A 528 28.98 14.70 -9.70
CA ILE A 528 28.92 16.06 -9.17
C ILE A 528 28.79 17.07 -10.33
N ALA A 529 29.64 16.93 -11.37
CA ALA A 529 29.61 17.81 -12.54
C ALA A 529 28.26 17.73 -13.28
N GLN A 530 27.78 16.52 -13.51
CA GLN A 530 26.50 16.30 -14.18
C GLN A 530 25.31 16.77 -13.33
N GLY A 531 25.32 16.50 -12.01
CA GLY A 531 24.27 16.97 -11.11
C GLY A 531 24.22 18.49 -11.04
N ARG A 532 25.36 19.18 -11.07
CA ARG A 532 25.41 20.63 -11.17
C ARG A 532 24.78 21.12 -12.47
N HIS A 533 25.15 20.53 -13.59
CA HIS A 533 24.56 20.88 -14.89
C HIS A 533 23.05 20.71 -14.94
N LEU A 534 22.55 19.55 -14.43
CA LEU A 534 21.11 19.25 -14.37
C LEU A 534 20.36 20.21 -13.44
N LEU A 535 20.95 20.53 -12.27
CA LEU A 535 20.34 21.48 -11.33
C LEU A 535 20.28 22.88 -11.94
N GLU A 536 21.34 23.36 -12.56
CA GLU A 536 21.37 24.68 -13.20
C GLU A 536 20.40 24.76 -14.39
N GLN A 537 20.27 23.68 -15.15
CA GLN A 537 19.28 23.59 -16.24
C GLN A 537 17.85 23.68 -15.67
N GLU A 538 17.56 22.96 -14.58
CA GLU A 538 16.24 22.97 -13.94
C GLU A 538 15.91 24.36 -13.33
N LEU A 539 16.87 25.00 -12.67
CA LEU A 539 16.71 26.36 -12.14
C LEU A 539 16.40 27.37 -13.25
N ARG A 540 17.09 27.27 -14.39
CA ARG A 540 16.81 28.09 -15.59
C ARG A 540 15.41 27.79 -16.14
N ARG A 541 15.03 26.51 -16.20
CA ARG A 541 13.70 26.07 -16.67
C ARG A 541 12.56 26.67 -15.84
N LEU A 542 12.75 26.70 -14.52
CA LEU A 542 11.79 27.27 -13.59
C LEU A 542 11.82 28.81 -13.54
N GLY A 543 12.87 29.43 -14.10
CA GLY A 543 13.08 30.89 -14.07
C GLY A 543 13.34 31.44 -12.67
N VAL A 544 14.03 30.64 -11.83
CA VAL A 544 14.31 30.97 -10.43
C VAL A 544 15.81 31.27 -10.30
N ASP A 545 16.15 32.42 -9.71
CA ASP A 545 17.52 32.84 -9.45
C ASP A 545 17.98 32.39 -8.05
N LEU A 546 18.16 31.08 -7.88
CA LEU A 546 18.72 30.46 -6.68
C LEU A 546 20.08 29.85 -7.00
N ARG A 547 21.02 30.00 -6.08
CA ARG A 547 22.31 29.31 -6.19
C ARG A 547 22.18 27.87 -5.69
N PRO A 548 22.99 26.92 -6.19
CA PRO A 548 22.99 25.52 -5.73
C PRO A 548 23.08 25.38 -4.20
N GLU A 549 23.81 26.27 -3.52
CA GLU A 549 23.97 26.31 -2.07
C GLU A 549 22.64 26.65 -1.34
N ASP A 550 21.79 27.47 -1.97
CA ASP A 550 20.50 27.86 -1.40
C ASP A 550 19.48 26.72 -1.59
N VAL A 551 19.56 26.01 -2.71
CA VAL A 551 18.75 24.79 -2.95
C VAL A 551 19.13 23.68 -1.96
N LEU A 552 20.43 23.53 -1.64
CA LEU A 552 20.88 22.55 -0.63
C LEU A 552 20.19 22.73 0.72
N LYS A 553 19.89 23.97 1.14
CA LYS A 553 19.20 24.25 2.41
C LYS A 553 17.79 23.67 2.47
N LEU A 554 17.19 23.40 1.31
CA LEU A 554 15.89 22.78 1.19
C LEU A 554 15.95 21.23 1.38
N PHE A 555 17.18 20.68 1.38
CA PHE A 555 17.45 19.26 1.52
C PHE A 555 18.33 18.97 2.74
N PRO A 556 17.81 19.06 3.96
CA PRO A 556 18.58 18.97 5.22
C PRO A 556 19.31 17.62 5.41
N ARG A 557 18.96 16.62 4.62
CA ARG A 557 19.64 15.32 4.60
C ARG A 557 21.08 15.41 4.11
N TYR A 558 21.40 16.37 3.24
CA TYR A 558 22.72 16.55 2.67
C TYR A 558 23.44 17.70 3.38
N GLN A 559 24.62 17.40 3.97
CA GLN A 559 25.41 18.41 4.67
C GLN A 559 26.40 19.13 3.73
N LYS A 560 26.78 18.47 2.62
CA LYS A 560 27.73 19.01 1.64
C LYS A 560 27.06 19.14 0.27
N LEU A 561 27.34 20.24 -0.43
CA LEU A 561 26.85 20.51 -1.76
C LEU A 561 27.25 19.41 -2.75
N GLU A 562 28.48 18.92 -2.64
CA GLU A 562 29.01 17.86 -3.51
C GLU A 562 28.22 16.57 -3.40
N ASP A 563 27.81 16.16 -2.18
CA ASP A 563 27.00 14.95 -1.97
C ASP A 563 25.58 15.12 -2.53
N PHE A 564 25.01 16.31 -2.41
CA PHE A 564 23.72 16.65 -3.00
C PHE A 564 23.77 16.65 -4.53
N LEU A 565 24.79 17.30 -5.13
CA LEU A 565 24.98 17.31 -6.57
C LEU A 565 25.26 15.89 -7.11
N ALA A 566 26.09 15.12 -6.43
CA ALA A 566 26.29 13.72 -6.79
C ALA A 566 24.98 12.93 -6.77
N ALA A 567 24.14 13.16 -5.75
CA ALA A 567 22.83 12.50 -5.63
C ALA A 567 21.89 12.85 -6.80
N ILE A 568 21.89 14.08 -7.27
CA ILE A 568 21.19 14.47 -8.51
C ILE A 568 21.81 13.77 -9.73
N GLY A 569 23.13 13.76 -9.83
CA GLY A 569 23.85 13.21 -10.98
C GLY A 569 23.62 11.72 -11.21
N TYR A 570 23.52 10.91 -10.13
CA TYR A 570 23.20 9.48 -10.24
C TYR A 570 21.70 9.15 -10.07
N GLY A 571 20.84 10.17 -9.91
CA GLY A 571 19.39 10.02 -9.91
C GLY A 571 18.76 9.60 -8.58
N ALA A 572 19.46 9.75 -7.43
CA ALA A 572 18.84 9.54 -6.11
C ALA A 572 17.95 10.71 -5.71
N VAL A 573 18.25 11.91 -6.17
CA VAL A 573 17.39 13.09 -6.06
C VAL A 573 16.84 13.39 -7.45
N ASN A 574 15.52 13.25 -7.60
CA ASN A 574 14.85 13.55 -8.85
C ASN A 574 14.71 15.08 -9.01
N LEU A 575 14.91 15.60 -10.23
CA LEU A 575 14.71 17.03 -10.53
C LEU A 575 13.29 17.52 -10.22
N GLN A 576 12.29 16.65 -10.34
CA GLN A 576 10.91 16.96 -9.96
C GLN A 576 10.77 17.25 -8.45
N GLN A 577 11.50 16.52 -7.61
CA GLN A 577 11.54 16.76 -6.15
C GLN A 577 12.25 18.09 -5.86
N VAL A 578 13.29 18.41 -6.62
CA VAL A 578 13.99 19.69 -6.52
C VAL A 578 13.03 20.82 -6.89
N ALA A 579 12.32 20.70 -8.02
CA ALA A 579 11.33 21.66 -8.48
C ALA A 579 10.19 21.86 -7.46
N ALA A 580 9.65 20.78 -6.90
CA ALA A 580 8.59 20.85 -5.90
C ALA A 580 9.03 21.58 -4.63
N ARG A 581 10.24 21.29 -4.11
CA ARG A 581 10.77 21.96 -2.92
C ARG A 581 11.14 23.42 -3.15
N ILE A 582 11.63 23.75 -4.35
CA ILE A 582 11.87 25.14 -4.72
C ILE A 582 10.53 25.89 -4.77
N ALA A 583 9.48 25.30 -5.34
CA ALA A 583 8.15 25.88 -5.36
C ALA A 583 7.60 26.13 -3.95
N GLU A 584 7.69 25.15 -3.06
CA GLU A 584 7.32 25.32 -1.65
C GLU A 584 8.13 26.39 -0.92
N HIS A 585 9.41 26.53 -1.26
CA HIS A 585 10.27 27.56 -0.68
C HIS A 585 9.92 28.95 -1.19
N GLU A 586 9.68 29.12 -2.49
CA GLU A 586 9.27 30.40 -3.08
C GLU A 586 7.89 30.82 -2.57
N ASP A 587 6.94 29.88 -2.42
CA ASP A 587 5.66 30.15 -1.78
C ASP A 587 5.83 30.61 -0.32
N ARG A 588 6.76 30.00 0.44
CA ARG A 588 7.08 30.43 1.82
C ARG A 588 7.83 31.76 1.85
N ARG A 589 8.70 32.04 0.89
CA ARG A 589 9.45 33.28 0.77
C ARG A 589 8.55 34.45 0.35
N ALA A 590 7.58 34.19 -0.51
CA ALA A 590 6.52 35.12 -0.82
C ALA A 590 5.67 35.48 0.40
N LEU A 591 5.61 34.55 1.39
CA LEU A 591 4.94 34.74 2.69
C LEU A 591 5.82 35.36 3.78
N SER A 592 7.16 35.44 3.62
CA SER A 592 8.12 35.82 4.68
C SER A 592 9.13 36.93 4.33
N GLY A 593 9.08 37.51 3.13
CA GLY A 593 10.05 38.54 2.70
C GLY A 593 9.85 39.92 3.35
N PRO A 594 10.95 40.68 3.68
CA PRO A 594 10.86 42.05 4.11
C PRO A 594 10.41 42.93 2.95
N VAL A 595 9.48 43.83 3.27
CA VAL A 595 8.83 44.77 2.37
C VAL A 595 9.88 45.64 1.66
N SER A 596 10.09 45.43 0.37
CA SER A 596 10.57 46.42 -0.55
C SER A 596 9.45 46.84 -1.48
N SER A 597 9.07 48.13 -1.35
CA SER A 597 8.17 49.03 -2.08
C SER A 597 7.19 48.47 -3.13
N PRO A 598 5.95 48.95 -3.12
CA PRO A 598 4.80 48.24 -3.62
C PRO A 598 4.65 48.40 -5.14
N SER A 599 4.59 47.29 -5.82
CA SER A 599 3.70 47.13 -6.97
C SER A 599 2.35 46.64 -6.43
N PRO A 600 1.22 47.06 -6.98
CA PRO A 600 -0.08 46.99 -6.30
C PRO A 600 -0.49 45.56 -6.02
N ALA A 601 -0.64 45.28 -4.73
CA ALA A 601 -1.20 44.03 -4.24
C ALA A 601 -2.65 43.86 -4.68
N PRO A 602 -3.13 42.60 -4.84
CA PRO A 602 -4.49 42.30 -5.26
C PRO A 602 -5.50 42.79 -4.23
N SER A 603 -6.41 43.52 -4.74
CA SER A 603 -7.44 44.35 -4.21
C SER A 603 -8.39 43.72 -3.18
N LEU A 604 -7.98 43.65 -1.92
CA LEU A 604 -8.89 43.86 -0.81
C LEU A 604 -9.09 45.37 -0.67
N ARG A 605 -10.19 45.90 -1.15
CA ARG A 605 -10.49 47.31 -0.94
C ARG A 605 -10.98 47.51 0.49
N VAL A 606 -10.21 48.25 1.26
CA VAL A 606 -10.62 48.75 2.55
C VAL A 606 -11.35 50.08 2.28
N THR A 607 -12.64 50.12 2.52
CA THR A 607 -13.41 51.34 2.37
C THR A 607 -13.04 52.32 3.50
N GLY A 608 -12.37 53.43 3.18
CA GLY A 608 -12.18 54.54 4.08
C GLY A 608 -10.75 54.85 4.58
N ILE A 609 -9.72 54.05 4.28
CA ILE A 609 -8.34 54.32 4.70
C ILE A 609 -7.38 53.87 3.60
N GLY A 610 -6.56 54.80 3.05
CA GLY A 610 -5.60 54.50 2.00
C GLY A 610 -4.47 53.59 2.46
N ASP A 611 -3.93 52.75 1.55
CA ASP A 611 -2.68 52.02 1.55
C ASP A 611 -2.27 51.22 2.80
N LEU A 612 -3.21 50.57 3.52
CA LEU A 612 -2.89 49.69 4.58
C LEU A 612 -2.71 48.23 4.07
N TYR A 613 -1.60 47.59 4.47
CA TYR A 613 -1.32 46.19 4.16
C TYR A 613 -2.39 45.28 4.76
N THR A 614 -2.99 44.40 3.93
CA THR A 614 -4.07 43.47 4.34
C THR A 614 -3.66 42.02 4.22
N ARG A 615 -4.07 41.15 5.18
CA ARG A 615 -3.89 39.72 5.16
C ARG A 615 -5.11 38.96 5.64
N LEU A 616 -5.32 37.74 5.16
CA LEU A 616 -6.40 36.88 5.63
C LEU A 616 -6.06 36.24 6.98
N ALA A 617 -7.05 36.15 7.87
CA ALA A 617 -6.91 35.55 9.17
C ALA A 617 -6.79 34.02 9.10
N SER A 618 -5.83 33.42 9.83
CA SER A 618 -5.62 31.98 9.91
C SER A 618 -6.70 31.26 10.73
N CYS A 619 -7.34 31.96 11.66
CA CYS A 619 -8.33 31.38 12.60
C CYS A 619 -9.67 31.02 11.93
N CYS A 620 -10.13 31.81 10.94
CA CYS A 620 -11.42 31.63 10.26
C CYS A 620 -11.28 31.44 8.74
N LYS A 621 -10.07 31.57 8.19
CA LYS A 621 -9.73 31.35 6.77
C LYS A 621 -10.83 31.83 5.81
N PRO A 622 -11.14 33.14 5.78
CA PRO A 622 -12.21 33.64 4.93
C PRO A 622 -11.93 33.33 3.46
N VAL A 623 -12.99 32.94 2.74
CA VAL A 623 -12.92 32.65 1.31
C VAL A 623 -13.75 33.67 0.55
N PHE A 624 -13.47 33.80 -0.74
CA PHE A 624 -14.21 34.72 -1.60
C PHE A 624 -15.73 34.45 -1.54
N GLY A 625 -16.51 35.47 -1.18
CA GLY A 625 -17.96 35.37 -0.98
C GLY A 625 -18.41 35.36 0.48
N ASP A 626 -17.52 35.13 1.46
CA ASP A 626 -17.84 35.33 2.88
C ASP A 626 -18.06 36.81 3.22
N THR A 627 -18.96 37.10 4.17
CA THR A 627 -19.05 38.43 4.78
C THR A 627 -17.82 38.65 5.65
N ILE A 628 -17.01 39.67 5.35
CA ILE A 628 -15.73 39.90 5.97
C ILE A 628 -15.63 41.23 6.72
N VAL A 629 -14.75 41.26 7.74
CA VAL A 629 -14.39 42.47 8.48
C VAL A 629 -12.86 42.50 8.67
N GLY A 630 -12.31 43.70 8.70
CA GLY A 630 -10.88 43.90 8.93
C GLY A 630 -10.60 44.22 10.41
N TYR A 631 -9.58 43.62 11.00
CA TYR A 631 -9.07 43.99 12.32
C TYR A 631 -7.72 44.69 12.18
N VAL A 632 -7.64 45.96 12.62
CA VAL A 632 -6.38 46.71 12.55
C VAL A 632 -5.41 46.27 13.62
N THR A 633 -4.31 45.70 13.23
CA THR A 633 -3.25 45.19 14.15
C THR A 633 -2.15 46.24 14.38
N ARG A 634 -1.59 46.30 15.60
CA ARG A 634 -0.48 47.22 15.93
C ARG A 634 0.77 46.85 15.14
N GLY A 635 1.11 47.67 14.13
CA GLY A 635 2.36 47.54 13.36
C GLY A 635 2.38 46.47 12.25
N ARG A 636 1.26 45.79 11.96
CA ARG A 636 1.19 44.72 10.94
C ARG A 636 0.05 44.85 9.93
N GLY A 637 -0.59 46.04 9.82
CA GLY A 637 -1.69 46.28 8.91
C GLY A 637 -3.04 45.67 9.35
N VAL A 638 -3.93 45.36 8.43
CA VAL A 638 -5.29 44.88 8.67
C VAL A 638 -5.36 43.36 8.45
N THR A 639 -5.83 42.60 9.45
CA THR A 639 -6.12 41.16 9.31
C THR A 639 -7.62 41.01 9.00
N VAL A 640 -7.93 40.34 7.89
CA VAL A 640 -9.31 40.14 7.42
C VAL A 640 -9.85 38.84 7.98
N HIS A 641 -11.00 38.94 8.65
CA HIS A 641 -11.71 37.83 9.26
C HIS A 641 -13.10 37.69 8.64
N ARG A 642 -13.76 36.57 8.80
CA ARG A 642 -15.21 36.46 8.59
C ARG A 642 -15.94 37.29 9.65
N ALA A 643 -17.03 37.87 9.30
CA ALA A 643 -17.82 38.67 10.23
C ALA A 643 -18.38 37.89 11.43
N ASP A 644 -18.59 36.58 11.24
CA ASP A 644 -19.03 35.62 12.26
C ASP A 644 -17.87 34.93 13.02
N CYS A 645 -16.65 35.38 12.84
CA CYS A 645 -15.49 34.80 13.49
C CYS A 645 -15.52 35.02 15.01
N HIS A 646 -15.36 33.95 15.80
CA HIS A 646 -15.33 34.02 17.27
C HIS A 646 -14.33 35.07 17.79
N ASN A 647 -13.15 35.18 17.20
CA ASN A 647 -12.13 36.15 17.58
C ASN A 647 -12.54 37.63 17.27
N ILE A 648 -13.45 37.86 16.34
CA ILE A 648 -13.98 39.16 16.03
C ILE A 648 -15.17 39.47 16.93
N LEU A 649 -16.05 38.50 17.16
CA LEU A 649 -17.22 38.66 18.01
C LEU A 649 -16.87 38.95 19.48
N HIS A 650 -15.68 38.44 19.92
CA HIS A 650 -15.16 38.64 21.28
C HIS A 650 -13.88 39.49 21.31
N ALA A 651 -13.73 40.40 20.33
CA ALA A 651 -12.54 41.26 20.29
C ALA A 651 -12.53 42.23 21.47
N SER A 652 -11.37 42.27 22.17
CA SER A 652 -11.17 43.14 23.34
C SER A 652 -11.20 44.66 23.01
N GLU A 653 -10.96 45.03 21.74
CA GLU A 653 -10.92 46.41 21.24
C GLU A 653 -11.80 46.51 19.98
N PRO A 654 -13.14 46.62 20.09
CA PRO A 654 -14.08 46.65 18.94
C PRO A 654 -13.85 47.82 17.99
N GLU A 655 -13.32 48.92 18.49
CA GLU A 655 -13.02 50.16 17.73
C GLU A 655 -11.97 49.92 16.60
N ARG A 656 -11.26 48.81 16.64
CA ARG A 656 -10.27 48.39 15.60
C ARG A 656 -10.89 47.57 14.48
N ILE A 657 -12.18 47.27 14.57
CA ILE A 657 -12.88 46.56 13.51
C ILE A 657 -13.32 47.56 12.46
N ILE A 658 -12.89 47.33 11.22
CA ILE A 658 -13.23 48.16 10.07
C ILE A 658 -13.99 47.34 9.04
N GLN A 659 -14.85 47.99 8.26
CA GLN A 659 -15.51 47.31 7.13
C GLN A 659 -14.51 47.14 5.99
N VAL A 660 -14.48 45.93 5.45
CA VAL A 660 -13.67 45.57 4.29
C VAL A 660 -14.54 44.81 3.28
N ALA A 661 -14.25 44.96 2.01
CA ALA A 661 -14.93 44.25 0.94
C ALA A 661 -13.94 43.48 0.09
N TRP A 662 -14.37 42.32 -0.44
CA TRP A 662 -13.60 41.57 -1.41
C TRP A 662 -13.38 42.43 -2.67
N GLY A 663 -12.13 42.48 -3.14
CA GLY A 663 -11.81 43.05 -4.43
C GLY A 663 -12.31 42.17 -5.57
N GLU A 664 -12.53 42.78 -6.72
CA GLU A 664 -12.96 42.05 -7.92
C GLU A 664 -11.85 41.11 -8.42
N THR A 665 -12.15 39.80 -8.47
CA THR A 665 -11.47 38.68 -9.10
C THR A 665 -10.21 38.10 -8.41
N PRO A 666 -10.09 36.78 -8.36
CA PRO A 666 -8.85 36.11 -7.98
C PRO A 666 -7.77 36.37 -9.04
N GLN A 667 -6.60 36.91 -8.64
CA GLN A 667 -5.53 37.17 -9.56
C GLN A 667 -4.87 35.86 -9.98
N ARG A 668 -4.80 35.66 -11.29
CA ARG A 668 -3.90 34.72 -11.93
C ARG A 668 -2.73 35.51 -12.52
N TYR A 669 -1.57 34.87 -12.60
CA TYR A 669 -0.34 35.51 -13.05
C TYR A 669 -0.04 35.12 -14.49
N PRO A 670 0.18 36.07 -15.40
CA PRO A 670 0.64 35.76 -16.75
C PRO A 670 2.12 35.33 -16.73
N VAL A 671 2.41 34.13 -17.20
CA VAL A 671 3.77 33.59 -17.33
C VAL A 671 3.99 33.21 -18.78
N THR A 672 5.06 33.72 -19.38
CA THR A 672 5.45 33.31 -20.72
C THR A 672 6.40 32.15 -20.66
N ILE A 673 6.08 31.09 -21.39
CA ILE A 673 6.90 29.91 -21.55
C ILE A 673 7.37 29.81 -23.01
N ARG A 674 8.58 29.28 -23.19
CA ARG A 674 9.16 28.96 -24.49
C ARG A 674 9.24 27.45 -24.61
N ILE A 675 8.73 26.93 -25.72
CA ILE A 675 8.71 25.51 -26.06
C ILE A 675 9.50 25.34 -27.35
N GLU A 676 10.48 24.48 -27.36
CA GLU A 676 11.28 24.16 -28.55
C GLU A 676 11.07 22.68 -28.91
N GLY A 677 10.82 22.42 -30.18
CA GLY A 677 10.52 21.08 -30.67
C GLY A 677 10.77 20.92 -32.18
N TRP A 678 10.56 19.71 -32.69
CA TRP A 678 10.56 19.47 -34.14
C TRP A 678 9.17 19.77 -34.70
N ASP A 679 9.11 20.51 -35.80
CA ASP A 679 7.82 20.86 -36.42
C ASP A 679 7.10 19.61 -36.97
N ARG A 680 5.87 19.41 -36.58
CA ARG A 680 4.96 18.39 -37.10
C ARG A 680 3.50 18.81 -37.03
N VAL A 681 2.70 18.19 -37.88
CA VAL A 681 1.24 18.39 -37.86
C VAL A 681 0.67 17.96 -36.49
N GLY A 682 -0.07 18.83 -35.84
CA GLY A 682 -0.73 18.56 -34.56
C GLY A 682 0.07 18.89 -33.30
N LEU A 683 1.37 19.31 -33.40
CA LEU A 683 2.17 19.65 -32.22
C LEU A 683 1.50 20.75 -31.36
N LEU A 684 1.07 21.83 -31.98
CA LEU A 684 0.42 22.92 -31.27
C LEU A 684 -0.91 22.48 -30.62
N ARG A 685 -1.70 21.64 -31.28
CA ARG A 685 -2.91 21.05 -30.73
C ARG A 685 -2.61 20.23 -29.48
N ASP A 686 -1.60 19.36 -29.54
CA ASP A 686 -1.24 18.48 -28.44
C ASP A 686 -0.78 19.30 -27.22
N VAL A 687 0.02 20.34 -27.43
CA VAL A 687 0.45 21.28 -26.38
C VAL A 687 -0.74 22.06 -25.81
N THR A 688 -1.62 22.61 -26.66
CA THR A 688 -2.77 23.40 -26.17
C THR A 688 -3.82 22.55 -25.45
N THR A 689 -4.00 21.29 -25.86
CA THR A 689 -4.87 20.35 -25.17
C THR A 689 -4.36 20.07 -23.76
N LEU A 690 -3.06 19.80 -23.59
CA LEU A 690 -2.46 19.59 -22.26
C LEU A 690 -2.59 20.81 -21.34
N VAL A 691 -2.42 22.02 -21.88
CA VAL A 691 -2.60 23.26 -21.13
C VAL A 691 -4.06 23.42 -20.67
N ALA A 692 -5.01 23.09 -21.56
CA ALA A 692 -6.44 23.15 -21.24
C ALA A 692 -6.85 22.10 -20.19
N ASP A 693 -6.30 20.87 -20.27
CA ASP A 693 -6.54 19.78 -19.32
C ASP A 693 -6.04 20.12 -17.91
N GLU A 694 -5.00 20.97 -17.79
CA GLU A 694 -4.53 21.51 -16.51
C GLU A 694 -5.38 22.69 -15.98
N GLY A 695 -6.44 23.05 -16.67
CA GLY A 695 -7.29 24.17 -16.29
C GLY A 695 -6.60 25.55 -16.36
N VAL A 696 -5.57 25.64 -17.23
CA VAL A 696 -4.77 26.86 -17.44
C VAL A 696 -5.24 27.56 -18.70
N ASN A 697 -5.49 28.87 -18.61
CA ASN A 697 -5.87 29.69 -19.75
C ASN A 697 -4.61 30.18 -20.50
N ALA A 698 -4.58 30.03 -21.81
CA ALA A 698 -3.53 30.57 -22.67
C ALA A 698 -3.97 31.96 -23.18
N LEU A 699 -3.28 33.00 -22.73
CA LEU A 699 -3.56 34.41 -23.11
C LEU A 699 -3.03 34.74 -24.50
N SER A 700 -1.89 34.20 -24.88
CA SER A 700 -1.29 34.35 -26.21
C SER A 700 -0.47 33.16 -26.61
N VAL A 701 -0.44 32.87 -27.90
CA VAL A 701 0.40 31.83 -28.49
C VAL A 701 1.03 32.40 -29.75
N MET A 702 2.35 32.33 -29.81
CA MET A 702 3.13 32.71 -31.01
C MET A 702 3.98 31.52 -31.42
N THR A 703 3.92 31.12 -32.67
CA THR A 703 4.65 29.99 -33.22
C THR A 703 5.58 30.48 -34.33
N ASN A 704 6.84 30.14 -34.24
CA ASN A 704 7.85 30.43 -35.26
C ASN A 704 8.51 29.12 -35.73
N VAL A 705 8.35 28.80 -37.01
CA VAL A 705 8.95 27.62 -37.63
C VAL A 705 10.25 28.07 -38.34
N HIS A 706 11.34 27.36 -38.05
CA HIS A 706 12.66 27.66 -38.58
C HIS A 706 12.94 26.79 -39.82
N SER A 707 13.92 27.21 -40.60
CA SER A 707 14.30 26.55 -41.88
C SER A 707 14.89 25.14 -41.68
N ASP A 708 15.36 24.80 -40.47
CA ASP A 708 15.87 23.51 -40.04
C ASP A 708 14.80 22.52 -39.54
N ARG A 709 13.52 22.85 -39.73
CA ARG A 709 12.34 22.11 -39.23
C ARG A 709 12.21 22.11 -37.72
N THR A 710 12.89 22.99 -37.00
CA THR A 710 12.57 23.22 -35.58
C THR A 710 11.47 24.26 -35.46
N VAL A 711 10.74 24.22 -34.36
CA VAL A 711 9.67 25.17 -34.02
C VAL A 711 9.90 25.72 -32.64
N THR A 712 9.75 27.05 -32.52
CA THR A 712 9.70 27.74 -31.24
C THR A 712 8.27 28.22 -30.99
N ILE A 713 7.63 27.77 -29.89
CA ILE A 713 6.31 28.22 -29.46
C ILE A 713 6.49 29.06 -28.22
N LEU A 714 6.12 30.32 -28.29
CA LEU A 714 6.01 31.23 -27.15
C LEU A 714 4.53 31.25 -26.70
N MET A 715 4.26 30.85 -25.48
CA MET A 715 2.91 30.79 -24.94
C MET A 715 2.85 31.54 -23.62
N THR A 716 1.92 32.49 -23.50
CA THR A 716 1.65 33.17 -22.22
C THR A 716 0.47 32.50 -21.56
N LEU A 717 0.73 31.91 -20.40
CA LEU A 717 -0.22 31.13 -19.59
C LEU A 717 -0.64 31.92 -18.37
N GLU A 718 -1.91 31.79 -17.98
CA GLU A 718 -2.46 32.40 -16.79
C GLU A 718 -2.50 31.38 -15.65
N VAL A 719 -1.48 31.39 -14.79
CA VAL A 719 -1.28 30.39 -13.74
C VAL A 719 -1.54 30.96 -12.34
N ALA A 720 -2.03 30.11 -11.43
CA ALA A 720 -2.31 30.48 -10.06
C ALA A 720 -1.07 30.47 -9.14
N ASN A 721 -0.10 29.59 -9.40
CA ASN A 721 1.11 29.44 -8.60
C ASN A 721 2.22 28.68 -9.37
N VAL A 722 3.43 28.62 -8.78
CA VAL A 722 4.57 27.94 -9.36
C VAL A 722 4.36 26.43 -9.50
N GLN A 723 3.60 25.79 -8.62
CA GLN A 723 3.30 24.36 -8.71
C GLN A 723 2.44 24.02 -9.93
N GLN A 724 1.44 24.87 -10.25
CA GLN A 724 0.64 24.70 -11.46
C GLN A 724 1.51 24.90 -12.71
N LEU A 725 2.40 25.92 -12.69
CA LEU A 725 3.36 26.13 -13.77
C LEU A 725 4.28 24.91 -13.98
N SER A 726 4.85 24.37 -12.89
CA SER A 726 5.74 23.19 -12.96
C SER A 726 5.04 21.96 -13.57
N ARG A 727 3.79 21.69 -13.18
CA ARG A 727 3.01 20.60 -13.78
C ARG A 727 2.77 20.79 -15.27
N VAL A 728 2.43 22.01 -15.67
CA VAL A 728 2.21 22.32 -17.08
C VAL A 728 3.48 22.15 -17.89
N LEU A 729 4.61 22.67 -17.41
CA LEU A 729 5.92 22.53 -18.09
C LEU A 729 6.29 21.04 -18.27
N GLN A 730 6.14 20.26 -17.20
CA GLN A 730 6.45 18.83 -17.21
C GLN A 730 5.59 18.04 -18.21
N LYS A 731 4.29 18.33 -18.26
CA LYS A 731 3.39 17.68 -19.21
C LYS A 731 3.72 18.07 -20.66
N ILE A 732 4.08 19.32 -20.90
CA ILE A 732 4.49 19.77 -22.25
C ILE A 732 5.82 19.09 -22.67
N GLU A 733 6.78 18.91 -21.77
CA GLU A 733 8.00 18.14 -22.04
C GLU A 733 7.76 16.69 -22.43
N SER A 734 6.65 16.08 -21.94
CA SER A 734 6.29 14.72 -22.32
C SER A 734 5.66 14.60 -23.71
N VAL A 735 5.37 15.71 -24.36
CA VAL A 735 4.82 15.72 -25.73
C VAL A 735 5.91 15.27 -26.71
N ARG A 736 5.56 14.30 -27.54
CA ARG A 736 6.45 13.79 -28.56
C ARG A 736 6.97 14.91 -29.46
N ASP A 737 8.26 14.91 -29.73
CA ASP A 737 8.97 15.88 -30.57
C ASP A 737 9.19 17.28 -29.92
N VAL A 738 8.87 17.45 -28.64
CA VAL A 738 9.31 18.57 -27.80
C VAL A 738 10.61 18.17 -27.11
N TYR A 739 11.66 19.01 -27.17
CA TYR A 739 12.94 18.72 -26.56
C TYR A 739 13.41 19.75 -25.53
N ASP A 740 12.82 20.96 -25.49
CA ASP A 740 13.08 21.96 -24.44
C ASP A 740 11.82 22.76 -24.11
N VAL A 741 11.56 22.95 -22.81
CA VAL A 741 10.48 23.80 -22.30
C VAL A 741 10.99 24.62 -21.14
N ARG A 742 10.92 25.95 -21.25
CA ARG A 742 11.45 26.84 -20.21
C ARG A 742 10.58 28.09 -20.04
N ARG A 743 10.64 28.68 -18.84
CA ARG A 743 10.04 29.97 -18.58
C ARG A 743 10.90 31.07 -19.19
N GLU A 744 10.28 31.99 -19.92
CA GLU A 744 10.97 33.18 -20.46
C GLU A 744 10.98 34.29 -19.41
N THR A 745 12.17 34.68 -18.97
CA THR A 745 12.40 35.81 -18.07
C THR A 745 12.80 37.05 -18.87
N ALA A 746 12.29 38.23 -18.47
CA ALA A 746 12.45 39.50 -19.18
C ALA A 746 13.91 40.05 -19.30
N ALA A 747 14.91 39.23 -19.08
CA ALA A 747 16.31 39.62 -19.09
C ALA A 747 17.19 38.77 -20.04
N THR A 748 16.80 38.67 -21.31
CA THR A 748 17.78 38.23 -22.35
C THR A 748 17.70 39.21 -23.51
N PRO A 749 18.77 39.97 -23.79
CA PRO A 749 18.82 40.82 -24.99
C PRO A 749 18.75 39.92 -26.21
N GLN A 750 17.87 40.21 -27.14
CA GLN A 750 17.86 39.58 -28.47
C GLN A 750 19.23 39.77 -29.11
N PRO A 751 19.84 38.72 -29.71
CA PRO A 751 20.96 38.93 -30.63
C PRO A 751 20.42 39.69 -31.84
N GLY A 752 21.05 40.84 -32.09
CA GLY A 752 20.62 41.87 -33.01
C GLY A 752 20.24 41.39 -34.39
N LEU A 753 19.11 41.87 -34.87
CA LEU A 753 18.91 42.12 -36.29
C LEU A 753 19.89 43.20 -36.70
N ALA A 754 21.02 42.79 -37.30
CA ALA A 754 21.94 43.68 -38.02
C ALA A 754 21.16 44.24 -39.21
N ASN A 755 20.84 45.51 -39.17
CA ASN A 755 20.51 46.28 -40.36
C ASN A 755 21.75 46.27 -41.29
N GLY A 756 21.68 45.53 -42.37
CA GLY A 756 22.58 45.71 -43.51
C GLY A 756 21.95 46.68 -44.50
N PRO A 757 22.78 47.37 -45.29
CA PRO A 757 22.44 48.62 -46.01
C PRO A 757 21.39 48.44 -47.11
#